data_21e17d82b66b2fadc4de176c3021ea23
#
_entry.id   21e17d82b66b2fadc4de176c3021ea23
#
_cell.length_a   1.000
_cell.length_b   1.000
_cell.length_c   1.000
_cell.angle_alpha   90.00
_cell.angle_beta   90.00
_cell.angle_gamma   90.00
#
_symmetry.space_group_name_H-M   'P 1'
#
loop_
_entity.id
_entity.type
_entity.pdbx_description
1 polymer ?
#
loop_
_entity_poly.entity_id
_entity_poly.type
_entity_poly.pdbx_seq_one_letter_code
_entity_poly.pdbx_strand_id
1 'polypeptide(L)'
;MRRIWAFIVMVASLVLGVLFCGQPIAEHLTYSSEFANGVELVYSLSRREGGREINPSTIGDKVMERLDKADIKNAHVEVVGEGDNAELRVNFTHRNLNEIELVKKQIKATGELTILVPTDEGDYYLTGTEFFDSDSPLTLTYVGSNAYPGFKIKSKAVADSFARHFPDNSSSSDSESSSTTVYIFQDFNPDTDSYDAAFGENVQKAVKDKVIASIAWEGNYMESSNVLYTTADENGSAFTIASANAYVNAYNSSDYGVDIQYLYQDSTSASLGTNVKDFTFIAIGVLMLLIVVCWISFYGLSGFAGSLAMIFSSALTLMLATFLGFEYAPASIMALIVSILLFTFNSQIAQEKIKGELKKGRSIAKATSEGLRKSLFFTLDTSLVTFVIALFTFIIGKSSIKTFGGVLLIGSLVSFLINYFVYRTLMYFLSTSSLAQKNNLGLKIKNYSEKKYALPVEKRKKNNKIYGIIGGALAVASCALLVTTNFTTGMFKLADGYEDSGRVAIKVSSYEADYYQEEEDFLKFVVTSVGEVNSTYADFEYDDFFFERDTLKDDDGIEYYQIYASFKIDSSLAQDEDFINSFERVNEAITLEDSEASILIAPAKVVNSEHDVRYLLLVVGLSVAFASAFFLLRYGIYVFLTYLLSGTIIGATSIGLFSALMLPMTPFVVFGLLAITAITSIIFVALFDRNRENNKLLGKKITFEGRVSSMEESLAFALPNSIALAGNTLVGSILVILCTSISSLMSSYLILTIGVVLGTAYIIAFAPSFYLFVRAHIKYKSIDFSKLFKKFKRKKKAVVVNENEPHETIVMGLNDFR
;
A
#
# COMPACT_ATOMS: atom_id res chain seq x y z
N MET A 1 16.66 28.73 32.28
CA MET A 1 15.43 28.06 32.74
C MET A 1 14.32 28.05 31.69
N ARG A 2 13.88 29.19 31.14
CA ARG A 2 12.76 29.20 30.12
C ARG A 2 12.96 28.26 28.93
N ARG A 3 14.18 28.09 28.40
CA ARG A 3 14.48 27.23 27.24
C ARG A 3 14.49 25.73 27.56
N ILE A 4 14.79 25.36 28.80
CA ILE A 4 14.64 23.97 29.30
C ILE A 4 13.17 23.60 29.35
N TRP A 5 12.32 24.49 29.89
CA TRP A 5 10.88 24.28 29.92
C TRP A 5 10.30 24.16 28.51
N ALA A 6 10.75 25.00 27.57
CA ALA A 6 10.32 24.89 26.17
C ALA A 6 10.72 23.53 25.56
N PHE A 7 11.92 23.03 25.85
CA PHE A 7 12.33 21.68 25.43
C PHE A 7 11.47 20.59 26.06
N ILE A 8 11.22 20.66 27.38
CA ILE A 8 10.36 19.68 28.09
C ILE A 8 8.94 19.70 27.54
N VAL A 9 8.36 20.87 27.34
CA VAL A 9 6.99 21.01 26.76
C VAL A 9 6.95 20.41 25.35
N MET A 10 7.96 20.65 24.53
CA MET A 10 8.02 20.07 23.20
C MET A 10 8.20 18.54 23.21
N VAL A 11 9.01 18.01 24.14
CA VAL A 11 9.12 16.56 24.37
C VAL A 11 7.76 15.98 24.79
N ALA A 12 7.09 16.62 25.75
CA ALA A 12 5.77 16.19 26.20
C ALA A 12 4.72 16.24 25.07
N SER A 13 4.73 17.30 24.23
CA SER A 13 3.84 17.41 23.09
C SER A 13 4.10 16.33 22.03
N LEU A 14 5.35 15.91 21.82
CA LEU A 14 5.67 14.82 20.91
C LEU A 14 5.19 13.46 21.46
N VAL A 15 5.39 13.21 22.75
CA VAL A 15 4.88 11.99 23.39
C VAL A 15 3.35 11.92 23.28
N LEU A 16 2.67 13.04 23.60
CA LEU A 16 1.22 13.13 23.40
C LEU A 16 0.82 12.96 21.94
N GLY A 17 1.61 13.50 21.00
CA GLY A 17 1.38 13.32 19.55
C GLY A 17 1.48 11.85 19.13
N VAL A 18 2.46 11.10 19.65
CA VAL A 18 2.55 9.65 19.39
C VAL A 18 1.36 8.90 19.97
N LEU A 19 0.94 9.23 21.20
CA LEU A 19 -0.25 8.61 21.82
C LEU A 19 -1.52 8.95 21.05
N PHE A 20 -1.65 10.19 20.57
CA PHE A 20 -2.75 10.61 19.73
C PHE A 20 -2.82 9.87 18.39
N CYS A 21 -1.66 9.53 17.79
CA CYS A 21 -1.62 8.70 16.59
C CYS A 21 -2.08 7.25 16.86
N GLY A 22 -1.95 6.76 18.08
CA GLY A 22 -2.25 5.36 18.42
C GLY A 22 -3.72 5.00 18.28
N GLN A 23 -4.63 5.85 18.71
CA GLN A 23 -6.06 5.58 18.67
C GLN A 23 -6.60 5.47 17.22
N PRO A 24 -6.35 6.45 16.31
CA PRO A 24 -6.77 6.32 14.92
C PRO A 24 -6.16 5.11 14.20
N ILE A 25 -4.91 4.77 14.52
CA ILE A 25 -4.28 3.57 13.97
C ILE A 25 -5.04 2.31 14.42
N ALA A 26 -5.35 2.20 15.71
CA ALA A 26 -6.04 1.02 16.25
C ALA A 26 -7.46 0.86 15.68
N GLU A 27 -8.17 1.97 15.44
CA GLU A 27 -9.55 1.98 14.95
C GLU A 27 -9.68 1.78 13.44
N HIS A 28 -8.73 2.30 12.66
CA HIS A 28 -8.84 2.36 11.19
C HIS A 28 -7.79 1.54 10.44
N LEU A 29 -6.84 0.88 11.13
CA LEU A 29 -5.84 0.07 10.44
C LEU A 29 -6.49 -1.15 9.79
N THR A 30 -6.40 -1.21 8.47
CA THR A 30 -6.81 -2.37 7.68
C THR A 30 -5.62 -3.28 7.46
N TYR A 31 -5.87 -4.58 7.46
CA TYR A 31 -4.85 -5.59 7.19
C TYR A 31 -5.07 -6.16 5.80
N SER A 32 -4.01 -6.49 5.11
CA SER A 32 -4.08 -7.17 3.83
C SER A 32 -4.44 -8.65 4.00
N SER A 33 -4.80 -9.30 2.89
CA SER A 33 -5.13 -10.73 2.83
C SER A 33 -3.98 -11.65 3.27
N GLU A 34 -2.75 -11.13 3.34
CA GLU A 34 -1.62 -11.90 3.88
C GLU A 34 -1.65 -12.01 5.41
N PHE A 35 -2.28 -11.07 6.11
CA PHE A 35 -2.28 -10.98 7.58
C PHE A 35 -3.64 -11.13 8.25
N ALA A 36 -4.71 -11.07 7.48
CA ALA A 36 -6.07 -11.21 8.00
C ALA A 36 -6.86 -12.19 7.14
N ASN A 37 -7.78 -12.90 7.78
CA ASN A 37 -8.76 -13.67 7.06
C ASN A 37 -9.66 -12.70 6.29
N GLY A 38 -10.06 -13.10 5.11
CA GLY A 38 -10.90 -12.35 4.21
C GLY A 38 -12.12 -13.15 3.77
N VAL A 39 -12.88 -12.53 2.89
CA VAL A 39 -14.03 -13.13 2.22
C VAL A 39 -13.89 -12.89 0.74
N GLU A 40 -14.15 -13.90 -0.04
CA GLU A 40 -14.34 -13.82 -1.48
C GLU A 40 -15.84 -13.98 -1.79
N LEU A 41 -16.42 -12.94 -2.38
CA LEU A 41 -17.78 -12.98 -2.89
C LEU A 41 -17.75 -13.25 -4.38
N VAL A 42 -18.48 -14.25 -4.85
CA VAL A 42 -18.50 -14.64 -6.24
C VAL A 42 -19.89 -14.44 -6.81
N TYR A 43 -19.95 -13.79 -7.96
CA TYR A 43 -21.17 -13.48 -8.69
C TYR A 43 -21.05 -13.97 -10.13
N SER A 44 -22.12 -14.52 -10.69
CA SER A 44 -22.21 -14.73 -12.13
C SER A 44 -22.61 -13.43 -12.83
N LEU A 45 -22.04 -13.21 -14.00
CA LEU A 45 -22.38 -12.10 -14.86
C LEU A 45 -23.09 -12.66 -16.10
N SER A 46 -24.29 -12.20 -16.34
CA SER A 46 -25.05 -12.57 -17.54
C SER A 46 -25.41 -11.30 -18.33
N ARG A 47 -25.53 -11.49 -19.64
CA ARG A 47 -25.88 -10.40 -20.54
C ARG A 47 -27.36 -10.06 -20.38
N ARG A 48 -27.68 -8.80 -20.11
CA ARG A 48 -29.06 -8.31 -20.13
C ARG A 48 -29.62 -8.35 -21.55
N GLU A 49 -30.89 -8.69 -21.72
CA GLU A 49 -31.57 -8.71 -23.05
C GLU A 49 -31.42 -7.33 -23.72
N GLY A 50 -30.80 -7.33 -24.93
CA GLY A 50 -30.52 -6.10 -25.67
C GLY A 50 -29.26 -5.33 -25.19
N GLY A 51 -28.52 -5.83 -24.18
CA GLY A 51 -27.30 -5.23 -23.63
C GLY A 51 -26.08 -5.38 -24.54
N ARG A 52 -25.02 -4.60 -24.24
CA ARG A 52 -23.69 -4.67 -24.89
C ARG A 52 -22.93 -5.92 -24.44
N GLU A 53 -21.90 -6.30 -25.21
CA GLU A 53 -20.96 -7.34 -24.77
C GLU A 53 -20.34 -7.02 -23.40
N ILE A 54 -20.21 -8.07 -22.60
CA ILE A 54 -19.58 -7.98 -21.27
C ILE A 54 -18.12 -7.58 -21.46
N ASN A 55 -17.75 -6.43 -20.92
CA ASN A 55 -16.36 -5.99 -20.88
C ASN A 55 -15.82 -6.13 -19.45
N PRO A 56 -14.98 -7.15 -19.16
CA PRO A 56 -14.51 -7.48 -17.82
C PRO A 56 -13.85 -6.30 -17.10
N SER A 57 -12.99 -5.55 -17.81
CA SER A 57 -12.27 -4.43 -17.19
C SER A 57 -13.20 -3.29 -16.77
N THR A 58 -14.24 -3.01 -17.55
CA THR A 58 -15.17 -1.91 -17.27
C THR A 58 -16.08 -2.23 -16.07
N ILE A 59 -16.46 -3.49 -15.90
CA ILE A 59 -17.27 -3.93 -14.77
C ILE A 59 -16.43 -3.90 -13.49
N GLY A 60 -15.24 -4.48 -13.52
CA GLY A 60 -14.31 -4.45 -12.38
C GLY A 60 -14.01 -3.04 -11.90
N ASP A 61 -13.74 -2.10 -12.83
CA ASP A 61 -13.49 -0.69 -12.50
C ASP A 61 -14.71 -0.02 -11.85
N LYS A 62 -15.93 -0.28 -12.33
CA LYS A 62 -17.15 0.27 -11.75
C LYS A 62 -17.44 -0.28 -10.35
N VAL A 63 -17.26 -1.59 -10.15
CA VAL A 63 -17.41 -2.20 -8.83
C VAL A 63 -16.40 -1.61 -7.85
N MET A 64 -15.15 -1.51 -8.27
CA MET A 64 -14.09 -0.89 -7.46
C MET A 64 -14.44 0.57 -7.10
N GLU A 65 -14.93 1.35 -8.05
CA GLU A 65 -15.36 2.74 -7.80
C GLU A 65 -16.49 2.82 -6.76
N ARG A 66 -17.46 1.89 -6.80
CA ARG A 66 -18.54 1.83 -5.81
C ARG A 66 -18.03 1.47 -4.42
N LEU A 67 -17.15 0.48 -4.34
CA LEU A 67 -16.55 0.05 -3.08
C LEU A 67 -15.67 1.16 -2.47
N ASP A 68 -14.91 1.87 -3.29
CA ASP A 68 -14.13 3.04 -2.85
C ASP A 68 -15.03 4.16 -2.31
N LYS A 69 -16.17 4.44 -2.95
CA LYS A 69 -17.16 5.41 -2.46
C LYS A 69 -17.84 4.99 -1.16
N ALA A 70 -17.94 3.68 -0.92
CA ALA A 70 -18.42 3.10 0.34
C ALA A 70 -17.35 3.01 1.44
N ASP A 71 -16.15 3.56 1.19
CA ASP A 71 -14.96 3.52 2.06
C ASP A 71 -14.37 2.11 2.28
N ILE A 72 -14.66 1.17 1.35
CA ILE A 72 -14.11 -0.18 1.33
C ILE A 72 -12.91 -0.19 0.39
N LYS A 73 -11.76 0.22 0.90
CA LYS A 73 -10.53 0.47 0.10
C LYS A 73 -9.66 -0.76 -0.10
N ASN A 74 -9.91 -1.82 0.66
CA ASN A 74 -9.14 -3.05 0.68
C ASN A 74 -9.76 -4.17 -0.18
N ALA A 75 -10.76 -3.85 -1.00
CA ALA A 75 -11.36 -4.79 -1.92
C ALA A 75 -10.46 -5.00 -3.15
N HIS A 76 -10.35 -6.26 -3.56
CA HIS A 76 -9.74 -6.64 -4.83
C HIS A 76 -10.82 -7.23 -5.72
N VAL A 77 -11.06 -6.59 -6.88
CA VAL A 77 -12.11 -6.97 -7.81
C VAL A 77 -11.48 -7.56 -9.06
N GLU A 78 -11.87 -8.76 -9.40
CA GLU A 78 -11.42 -9.47 -10.60
C GLU A 78 -12.64 -10.00 -11.37
N VAL A 79 -12.63 -9.89 -12.68
CA VAL A 79 -13.63 -10.53 -13.54
C VAL A 79 -12.93 -11.62 -14.33
N VAL A 80 -13.36 -12.86 -14.12
CA VAL A 80 -12.79 -14.06 -14.72
C VAL A 80 -13.75 -14.61 -15.78
N GLY A 81 -13.23 -15.06 -16.92
CA GLY A 81 -14.04 -15.59 -18.01
C GLY A 81 -14.49 -14.53 -19.01
N GLU A 82 -15.13 -14.96 -20.06
CA GLU A 82 -15.64 -14.13 -21.16
C GLU A 82 -17.10 -14.51 -21.48
N GLY A 83 -17.89 -13.53 -21.95
CA GLY A 83 -19.27 -13.72 -22.34
C GLY A 83 -20.20 -14.03 -21.16
N ASP A 84 -21.18 -14.91 -21.39
CA ASP A 84 -22.23 -15.24 -20.41
C ASP A 84 -21.75 -16.15 -19.27
N ASN A 85 -20.49 -16.62 -19.32
CA ASN A 85 -19.86 -17.42 -18.29
C ASN A 85 -18.82 -16.59 -17.49
N ALA A 86 -18.89 -15.26 -17.52
CA ALA A 86 -18.03 -14.42 -16.75
C ALA A 86 -18.45 -14.41 -15.27
N GLU A 87 -17.47 -14.48 -14.39
CA GLU A 87 -17.63 -14.38 -12.94
C GLU A 87 -16.99 -13.11 -12.41
N LEU A 88 -17.70 -12.40 -11.55
CA LEU A 88 -17.17 -11.30 -10.77
C LEU A 88 -16.75 -11.83 -9.41
N ARG A 89 -15.47 -11.71 -9.09
CA ARG A 89 -14.88 -12.08 -7.80
C ARG A 89 -14.45 -10.85 -7.04
N VAL A 90 -14.95 -10.71 -5.82
CA VAL A 90 -14.63 -9.59 -4.94
C VAL A 90 -14.04 -10.14 -3.67
N ASN A 91 -12.73 -9.98 -3.52
CA ASN A 91 -11.98 -10.44 -2.35
C ASN A 91 -11.61 -9.23 -1.48
N PHE A 92 -11.89 -9.30 -0.19
CA PHE A 92 -11.56 -8.24 0.77
C PHE A 92 -11.41 -8.81 2.17
N THR A 93 -10.60 -8.13 2.99
CA THR A 93 -10.49 -8.42 4.42
C THR A 93 -11.55 -7.61 5.17
N HIS A 94 -12.33 -8.26 6.03
CA HIS A 94 -13.41 -7.64 6.78
C HIS A 94 -13.09 -7.55 8.27
N ARG A 95 -13.67 -6.57 8.93
CA ARG A 95 -13.58 -6.40 10.40
C ARG A 95 -14.76 -7.04 11.13
N ASN A 96 -15.91 -7.05 10.49
CA ASN A 96 -17.15 -7.58 11.02
C ASN A 96 -18.10 -8.01 9.89
N LEU A 97 -19.12 -8.78 10.23
CA LEU A 97 -20.10 -9.28 9.26
C LEU A 97 -20.88 -8.14 8.57
N ASN A 98 -21.04 -6.99 9.22
CA ASN A 98 -21.76 -5.85 8.63
C ASN A 98 -21.03 -5.28 7.41
N GLU A 99 -19.70 -5.40 7.33
CA GLU A 99 -18.94 -4.98 6.14
C GLU A 99 -19.20 -5.90 4.95
N ILE A 100 -19.39 -7.20 5.19
CA ILE A 100 -19.73 -8.17 4.13
C ILE A 100 -21.08 -7.83 3.53
N GLU A 101 -22.08 -7.60 4.38
CA GLU A 101 -23.42 -7.21 3.94
C GLU A 101 -23.39 -5.86 3.20
N LEU A 102 -22.57 -4.92 3.65
CA LEU A 102 -22.38 -3.65 2.96
C LEU A 102 -21.81 -3.85 1.55
N VAL A 103 -20.79 -4.71 1.39
CA VAL A 103 -20.19 -5.03 0.08
C VAL A 103 -21.23 -5.71 -0.82
N LYS A 104 -21.97 -6.70 -0.32
CA LYS A 104 -23.05 -7.36 -1.08
C LYS A 104 -24.07 -6.34 -1.58
N LYS A 105 -24.52 -5.42 -0.72
CA LYS A 105 -25.45 -4.34 -1.10
C LYS A 105 -24.88 -3.41 -2.16
N GLN A 106 -23.59 -3.04 -2.05
CA GLN A 106 -22.93 -2.20 -3.06
C GLN A 106 -22.87 -2.86 -4.44
N ILE A 107 -22.63 -4.17 -4.47
CA ILE A 107 -22.55 -4.93 -5.72
C ILE A 107 -23.95 -5.20 -6.30
N LYS A 108 -24.94 -5.54 -5.45
CA LYS A 108 -26.31 -5.87 -5.85
C LYS A 108 -27.07 -4.65 -6.39
N ALA A 109 -26.70 -3.42 -6.03
CA ALA A 109 -27.36 -2.20 -6.46
C ALA A 109 -27.19 -1.96 -7.97
N THR A 110 -28.09 -2.54 -8.77
CA THR A 110 -28.09 -2.48 -10.24
C THR A 110 -29.47 -2.04 -10.74
N GLY A 111 -29.54 -1.47 -11.94
CA GLY A 111 -30.77 -1.20 -12.65
C GLY A 111 -31.53 0.08 -12.29
N GLU A 112 -32.73 0.20 -12.83
CA GLU A 112 -33.62 1.35 -12.63
C GLU A 112 -34.49 1.18 -11.38
N LEU A 113 -34.72 2.28 -10.68
CA LEU A 113 -35.60 2.31 -9.52
C LEU A 113 -37.04 2.46 -9.97
N THR A 114 -37.94 1.70 -9.38
CA THR A 114 -39.39 1.81 -9.58
C THR A 114 -40.09 2.01 -8.27
N ILE A 115 -40.95 2.99 -8.16
CA ILE A 115 -41.84 3.15 -7.01
C ILE A 115 -43.19 2.51 -7.32
N LEU A 116 -43.71 1.75 -6.35
CA LEU A 116 -44.93 1.02 -6.48
C LEU A 116 -45.84 1.28 -5.26
N VAL A 117 -47.12 1.40 -5.52
CA VAL A 117 -48.18 1.40 -4.49
C VAL A 117 -49.25 0.39 -4.86
N PRO A 118 -49.62 -0.54 -3.95
CA PRO A 118 -50.75 -1.45 -4.21
C PRO A 118 -52.07 -0.71 -4.13
N THR A 119 -52.94 -0.92 -5.07
CA THR A 119 -54.27 -0.31 -5.15
C THR A 119 -55.36 -1.40 -5.32
N ASP A 120 -56.61 -1.07 -5.06
CA ASP A 120 -57.74 -2.00 -5.22
C ASP A 120 -57.95 -2.49 -6.67
N GLU A 121 -57.38 -1.76 -7.66
CA GLU A 121 -57.45 -2.10 -9.09
C GLU A 121 -56.18 -2.79 -9.60
N GLY A 122 -55.17 -3.03 -8.75
CA GLY A 122 -53.85 -3.57 -9.06
C GLY A 122 -52.71 -2.62 -8.69
N ASP A 123 -51.51 -3.04 -8.96
CA ASP A 123 -50.30 -2.27 -8.62
C ASP A 123 -50.12 -1.04 -9.49
N TYR A 124 -50.05 0.15 -8.91
CA TYR A 124 -49.67 1.37 -9.64
C TYR A 124 -48.18 1.67 -9.42
N TYR A 125 -47.43 1.81 -10.50
CA TYR A 125 -46.01 2.04 -10.46
C TYR A 125 -45.54 3.11 -11.44
N LEU A 126 -44.40 3.77 -11.11
CA LEU A 126 -43.66 4.67 -11.99
C LEU A 126 -42.17 4.30 -11.97
N THR A 127 -41.55 4.27 -13.14
CA THR A 127 -40.16 3.81 -13.29
C THR A 127 -39.19 4.96 -13.55
N GLY A 128 -37.96 4.82 -13.05
CA GLY A 128 -36.78 5.64 -13.36
C GLY A 128 -37.05 7.14 -13.37
N THR A 129 -36.76 7.80 -14.49
CA THR A 129 -36.87 9.26 -14.65
C THR A 129 -38.31 9.78 -14.76
N GLU A 130 -39.31 8.93 -14.75
CA GLU A 130 -40.72 9.34 -14.66
C GLU A 130 -41.01 9.86 -13.25
N PHE A 131 -40.46 9.23 -12.24
CA PHE A 131 -40.68 9.59 -10.84
C PHE A 131 -39.47 10.22 -10.18
N PHE A 132 -38.26 9.66 -10.37
CA PHE A 132 -37.03 10.11 -9.72
C PHE A 132 -36.27 11.18 -10.50
N ASP A 133 -35.39 11.90 -9.81
CA ASP A 133 -34.46 12.85 -10.43
C ASP A 133 -33.46 12.12 -11.34
N SER A 134 -33.24 12.62 -12.55
CA SER A 134 -32.38 11.97 -13.57
C SER A 134 -30.89 11.98 -13.20
N ASP A 135 -30.43 12.97 -12.45
CA ASP A 135 -29.00 13.18 -12.18
C ASP A 135 -28.55 12.47 -10.88
N SER A 136 -29.47 12.40 -9.91
CA SER A 136 -29.18 11.76 -8.61
C SER A 136 -30.50 11.31 -7.97
N PRO A 137 -30.94 10.08 -8.20
CA PRO A 137 -32.20 9.57 -7.66
C PRO A 137 -32.20 9.51 -6.13
N LEU A 138 -31.05 9.40 -5.47
CA LEU A 138 -30.93 9.40 -4.02
C LEU A 138 -30.09 10.56 -3.50
N THR A 139 -30.41 11.00 -2.29
CA THR A 139 -29.67 12.03 -1.55
C THR A 139 -29.59 11.69 -0.07
N LEU A 140 -28.55 12.16 0.60
CA LEU A 140 -28.47 12.03 2.06
C LEU A 140 -29.37 13.09 2.70
N THR A 141 -30.36 12.68 3.50
CA THR A 141 -31.34 13.54 4.15
C THR A 141 -31.14 13.53 5.65
N TYR A 142 -31.11 14.70 6.26
CA TYR A 142 -30.95 14.81 7.71
C TYR A 142 -32.29 15.11 8.37
N VAL A 143 -32.70 14.25 9.31
CA VAL A 143 -33.87 14.45 10.16
C VAL A 143 -33.41 14.51 11.61
N GLY A 144 -33.39 15.71 12.18
CA GLY A 144 -32.74 15.96 13.47
C GLY A 144 -31.22 15.74 13.41
N SER A 145 -30.70 14.81 14.22
CA SER A 145 -29.27 14.45 14.25
C SER A 145 -28.93 13.23 13.39
N ASN A 146 -29.92 12.57 12.81
CA ASN A 146 -29.74 11.32 12.07
C ASN A 146 -29.73 11.59 10.56
N ALA A 147 -28.93 10.82 9.85
CA ALA A 147 -28.85 10.86 8.40
C ALA A 147 -29.53 9.61 7.81
N TYR A 148 -30.38 9.84 6.82
CA TYR A 148 -31.17 8.80 6.16
C TYR A 148 -31.02 8.88 4.65
N PRO A 149 -31.09 7.73 3.92
CA PRO A 149 -31.22 7.76 2.48
C PRO A 149 -32.58 8.36 2.10
N GLY A 150 -32.54 9.32 1.21
CA GLY A 150 -33.74 9.99 0.68
C GLY A 150 -33.83 9.83 -0.82
N PHE A 151 -34.96 9.38 -1.32
CA PHE A 151 -35.28 9.24 -2.73
C PHE A 151 -35.79 10.59 -3.25
N LYS A 152 -35.09 11.17 -4.17
CA LYS A 152 -35.38 12.48 -4.71
C LYS A 152 -36.41 12.40 -5.84
N ILE A 153 -37.59 12.93 -5.59
CA ILE A 153 -38.70 12.96 -6.54
C ILE A 153 -38.47 14.13 -7.51
N LYS A 154 -38.70 13.90 -8.80
CA LYS A 154 -38.48 14.85 -9.90
C LYS A 154 -39.14 16.20 -9.68
N SER A 155 -40.36 16.20 -9.17
CA SER A 155 -41.09 17.43 -8.85
C SER A 155 -42.25 17.16 -7.90
N LYS A 156 -42.71 18.20 -7.19
CA LYS A 156 -43.92 18.14 -6.38
C LYS A 156 -45.14 17.72 -7.19
N ALA A 157 -45.29 18.14 -8.43
CA ALA A 157 -46.40 17.78 -9.30
C ALA A 157 -46.46 16.28 -9.57
N VAL A 158 -45.31 15.62 -9.72
CA VAL A 158 -45.21 14.16 -9.87
C VAL A 158 -45.58 13.47 -8.57
N ALA A 159 -45.11 13.96 -7.42
CA ALA A 159 -45.44 13.41 -6.12
C ALA A 159 -46.95 13.52 -5.84
N ASP A 160 -47.56 14.67 -6.09
CA ASP A 160 -49.00 14.90 -5.94
C ASP A 160 -49.84 14.06 -6.93
N SER A 161 -49.33 13.83 -8.13
CA SER A 161 -49.97 12.95 -9.11
C SER A 161 -49.94 11.48 -8.69
N PHE A 162 -48.81 11.03 -8.17
CA PHE A 162 -48.68 9.67 -7.66
C PHE A 162 -49.54 9.42 -6.43
N ALA A 163 -49.60 10.37 -5.52
CA ALA A 163 -50.38 10.29 -4.30
C ALA A 163 -51.90 10.22 -4.56
N ARG A 164 -52.43 10.58 -5.74
CA ARG A 164 -53.83 10.43 -6.12
C ARG A 164 -54.27 8.99 -6.36
N HIS A 165 -53.31 8.07 -6.51
CA HIS A 165 -53.56 6.65 -6.72
C HIS A 165 -53.50 5.88 -5.39
N PHE A 166 -53.37 6.57 -4.28
CA PHE A 166 -53.38 5.90 -2.97
C PHE A 166 -54.79 5.34 -2.67
N PRO A 167 -54.90 4.14 -2.06
CA PRO A 167 -56.22 3.58 -1.71
C PRO A 167 -56.97 4.49 -0.75
N ASP A 168 -58.26 4.68 -0.99
CA ASP A 168 -59.12 5.50 -0.14
C ASP A 168 -59.34 4.83 1.23
N ASN A 169 -58.62 5.28 2.25
CA ASN A 169 -58.69 4.78 3.62
C ASN A 169 -59.98 5.23 4.36
N SER A 170 -61.07 5.54 3.65
CA SER A 170 -62.30 6.10 4.23
C SER A 170 -63.22 5.10 4.92
N SER A 171 -62.86 3.80 5.04
CA SER A 171 -63.75 2.76 5.53
C SER A 171 -63.36 2.10 6.87
N SER A 172 -62.27 2.51 7.50
CA SER A 172 -61.91 1.99 8.84
C SER A 172 -62.15 3.06 9.93
N SER A 173 -63.15 2.82 10.77
CA SER A 173 -63.56 3.66 11.91
C SER A 173 -62.61 3.59 13.15
N ASP A 174 -61.42 3.07 13.01
CA ASP A 174 -60.45 3.02 14.10
C ASP A 174 -59.39 4.10 13.86
N SER A 175 -59.28 4.99 14.82
CA SER A 175 -58.48 6.23 14.83
C SER A 175 -56.94 6.01 15.04
N GLU A 176 -56.35 5.11 14.31
CA GLU A 176 -54.92 5.12 14.08
C GLU A 176 -54.68 5.52 12.59
N SER A 177 -53.96 6.62 12.37
CA SER A 177 -53.62 7.17 11.05
C SER A 177 -52.98 6.09 10.22
N SER A 178 -53.72 5.45 9.32
CA SER A 178 -53.21 4.48 8.37
C SER A 178 -52.40 5.22 7.31
N SER A 179 -51.06 5.25 7.51
CA SER A 179 -50.15 5.80 6.52
C SER A 179 -50.03 4.84 5.32
N THR A 180 -50.17 5.35 4.11
CA THR A 180 -49.98 4.54 2.89
C THR A 180 -48.50 4.17 2.75
N THR A 181 -48.19 2.87 2.65
CA THR A 181 -46.87 2.39 2.43
C THR A 181 -46.57 2.26 0.94
N VAL A 182 -45.48 2.82 0.49
CA VAL A 182 -44.97 2.70 -0.87
C VAL A 182 -43.72 1.87 -0.87
N TYR A 183 -43.52 1.13 -1.94
CA TYR A 183 -42.42 0.18 -2.11
C TYR A 183 -41.53 0.65 -3.24
N ILE A 184 -40.22 0.56 -3.01
CA ILE A 184 -39.23 0.92 -4.02
C ILE A 184 -38.50 -0.36 -4.43
N PHE A 185 -38.58 -0.65 -5.71
CA PHE A 185 -37.95 -1.81 -6.33
C PHE A 185 -36.76 -1.37 -7.16
N GLN A 186 -35.76 -2.24 -7.28
CA GLN A 186 -34.74 -2.20 -8.31
C GLN A 186 -35.04 -3.25 -9.39
N ASP A 187 -34.69 -2.98 -10.61
CA ASP A 187 -34.88 -3.91 -11.77
C ASP A 187 -36.27 -4.53 -11.83
N PHE A 188 -37.30 -3.72 -11.66
CA PHE A 188 -38.70 -4.13 -11.67
C PHE A 188 -39.14 -4.54 -13.07
N ASN A 189 -39.67 -5.77 -13.19
CA ASN A 189 -40.28 -6.28 -14.43
C ASN A 189 -41.81 -6.33 -14.28
N PRO A 190 -42.55 -5.51 -15.02
CA PRO A 190 -44.02 -5.46 -14.91
C PRO A 190 -44.75 -6.78 -15.21
N ASP A 191 -44.13 -7.67 -15.98
CA ASP A 191 -44.74 -8.94 -16.36
C ASP A 191 -44.64 -10.03 -15.29
N THR A 192 -43.68 -9.92 -14.37
CA THR A 192 -43.39 -10.95 -13.34
C THR A 192 -43.46 -10.43 -11.93
N ASP A 193 -43.20 -9.14 -11.72
CA ASP A 193 -43.03 -8.56 -10.41
C ASP A 193 -44.31 -7.81 -10.01
N SER A 194 -44.79 -8.02 -8.80
CA SER A 194 -45.93 -7.35 -8.22
C SER A 194 -45.84 -7.28 -6.69
N TYR A 195 -46.69 -6.47 -6.08
CA TYR A 195 -46.78 -6.44 -4.62
C TYR A 195 -47.13 -7.81 -4.04
N ASP A 196 -48.13 -8.51 -4.66
CA ASP A 196 -48.53 -9.83 -4.20
C ASP A 196 -47.42 -10.87 -4.34
N ALA A 197 -46.59 -10.76 -5.39
CA ALA A 197 -45.43 -11.65 -5.55
C ALA A 197 -44.33 -11.37 -4.49
N ALA A 198 -44.22 -10.13 -4.02
CA ALA A 198 -43.22 -9.76 -3.00
C ALA A 198 -43.70 -9.97 -1.56
N PHE A 199 -45.01 -9.77 -1.27
CA PHE A 199 -45.55 -9.69 0.08
C PHE A 199 -46.88 -10.43 0.30
N GLY A 200 -47.46 -11.08 -0.75
CA GLY A 200 -48.71 -11.82 -0.71
C GLY A 200 -48.59 -13.19 -0.01
N GLU A 201 -49.61 -14.02 -0.17
CA GLU A 201 -49.62 -15.36 0.46
C GLU A 201 -48.56 -16.32 -0.13
N ASN A 202 -48.15 -16.13 -1.41
CA ASN A 202 -47.13 -16.91 -2.10
C ASN A 202 -45.94 -16.02 -2.43
N VAL A 203 -45.14 -15.68 -1.45
CA VAL A 203 -43.95 -14.81 -1.63
C VAL A 203 -42.93 -15.47 -2.53
N GLN A 204 -42.58 -14.79 -3.62
CA GLN A 204 -41.48 -15.17 -4.48
C GLN A 204 -40.20 -14.46 -3.99
N LYS A 205 -39.26 -15.22 -3.47
CA LYS A 205 -38.00 -14.68 -2.92
C LYS A 205 -37.26 -13.79 -3.94
N ALA A 206 -37.22 -14.21 -5.21
CA ALA A 206 -36.60 -13.43 -6.28
C ALA A 206 -37.23 -12.05 -6.49
N VAL A 207 -38.52 -11.88 -6.25
CA VAL A 207 -39.24 -10.61 -6.37
C VAL A 207 -39.07 -9.78 -5.10
N LYS A 208 -39.15 -10.41 -3.93
CA LYS A 208 -38.92 -9.76 -2.63
C LYS A 208 -37.53 -9.19 -2.53
N ASP A 209 -36.52 -9.89 -3.04
CA ASP A 209 -35.12 -9.44 -3.04
C ASP A 209 -34.87 -8.21 -3.91
N LYS A 210 -35.80 -7.85 -4.81
CA LYS A 210 -35.75 -6.61 -5.58
C LYS A 210 -36.29 -5.39 -4.82
N VAL A 211 -36.98 -5.58 -3.69
CA VAL A 211 -37.49 -4.48 -2.87
C VAL A 211 -36.34 -3.89 -2.06
N ILE A 212 -36.03 -2.63 -2.29
CA ILE A 212 -34.94 -1.94 -1.59
C ILE A 212 -35.41 -1.08 -0.44
N ALA A 213 -36.67 -0.64 -0.45
CA ALA A 213 -37.24 0.12 0.66
C ALA A 213 -38.77 0.00 0.70
N SER A 214 -39.31 -0.03 1.92
CA SER A 214 -40.73 0.07 2.22
C SER A 214 -40.94 1.31 3.08
N ILE A 215 -41.66 2.31 2.57
CA ILE A 215 -41.70 3.66 3.18
C ILE A 215 -43.13 4.07 3.41
N ALA A 216 -43.45 4.44 4.64
CA ALA A 216 -44.71 5.10 4.95
C ALA A 216 -44.69 6.55 4.35
N TRP A 217 -45.60 6.84 3.42
CA TRP A 217 -45.60 8.16 2.73
C TRP A 217 -45.82 9.31 3.72
N GLU A 218 -46.85 9.20 4.54
CA GLU A 218 -47.19 10.21 5.51
C GLU A 218 -46.20 10.18 6.68
N GLY A 219 -45.41 11.20 6.82
CA GLY A 219 -44.35 11.34 7.81
C GLY A 219 -42.93 11.24 7.27
N ASN A 220 -42.72 10.54 6.14
CA ASN A 220 -41.42 10.39 5.54
C ASN A 220 -41.24 11.17 4.21
N TYR A 221 -42.32 11.77 3.68
CA TYR A 221 -42.24 12.67 2.55
C TYR A 221 -42.01 14.11 2.99
N MET A 222 -40.89 14.70 2.57
CA MET A 222 -40.54 16.09 2.82
C MET A 222 -40.93 16.99 1.65
N GLU A 223 -42.06 17.65 1.73
CA GLU A 223 -42.57 18.56 0.67
C GLU A 223 -41.58 19.68 0.30
N SER A 224 -40.80 20.19 1.28
CA SER A 224 -39.89 21.31 1.06
C SER A 224 -38.70 20.95 0.14
N SER A 225 -38.31 19.68 0.10
CA SER A 225 -37.17 19.17 -0.66
C SER A 225 -37.53 18.17 -1.74
N ASN A 226 -38.82 17.77 -1.84
CA ASN A 226 -39.29 16.68 -2.70
C ASN A 226 -38.53 15.36 -2.48
N VAL A 227 -38.29 15.01 -1.23
CA VAL A 227 -37.54 13.80 -0.86
C VAL A 227 -38.42 12.90 -0.02
N LEU A 228 -38.44 11.62 -0.39
CA LEU A 228 -39.03 10.53 0.38
C LEU A 228 -37.90 9.77 1.04
N TYR A 229 -37.78 9.79 2.37
CA TYR A 229 -36.65 9.14 3.08
C TYR A 229 -37.06 7.83 3.76
N THR A 230 -36.13 6.90 3.83
CA THR A 230 -36.32 5.65 4.59
C THR A 230 -35.52 5.67 5.88
N THR A 231 -36.15 5.21 6.98
CA THR A 231 -35.52 5.18 8.31
C THR A 231 -34.79 3.86 8.62
N ALA A 232 -35.17 2.81 7.88
CA ALA A 232 -34.60 1.48 8.03
C ALA A 232 -34.26 0.89 6.64
N ASP A 233 -33.32 -0.02 6.64
CA ASP A 233 -32.98 -0.81 5.44
C ASP A 233 -33.98 -1.94 5.19
N GLU A 234 -33.76 -2.71 4.14
CA GLU A 234 -34.60 -3.87 3.75
C GLU A 234 -34.80 -4.89 4.87
N ASN A 235 -33.85 -5.00 5.81
CA ASN A 235 -33.90 -5.91 6.97
C ASN A 235 -34.47 -5.23 8.25
N GLY A 236 -34.98 -4.00 8.13
CA GLY A 236 -35.49 -3.25 9.27
C GLY A 236 -34.42 -2.65 10.20
N SER A 237 -33.14 -2.68 9.80
CA SER A 237 -32.04 -2.11 10.58
C SER A 237 -31.94 -0.60 10.40
N ALA A 238 -31.74 0.13 11.50
CA ALA A 238 -31.62 1.59 11.46
C ALA A 238 -30.31 2.03 10.78
N PHE A 239 -30.40 3.06 9.94
CA PHE A 239 -29.20 3.59 9.25
C PHE A 239 -28.27 4.33 10.21
N THR A 240 -26.96 4.09 10.03
CA THR A 240 -25.88 4.95 10.50
C THR A 240 -25.53 5.96 9.40
N ILE A 241 -24.81 7.03 9.72
CA ILE A 241 -24.35 8.00 8.71
C ILE A 241 -23.51 7.31 7.61
N ALA A 242 -22.69 6.35 7.99
CA ALA A 242 -21.83 5.61 7.06
C ALA A 242 -22.66 4.69 6.15
N SER A 243 -23.59 3.90 6.71
CA SER A 243 -24.44 3.00 5.92
C SER A 243 -25.43 3.77 5.03
N ALA A 244 -25.96 4.91 5.49
CA ALA A 244 -26.81 5.78 4.67
C ALA A 244 -26.05 6.38 3.48
N ASN A 245 -24.82 6.85 3.69
CA ASN A 245 -23.95 7.31 2.60
C ASN A 245 -23.63 6.20 1.60
N ALA A 246 -23.27 5.03 2.08
CA ALA A 246 -22.98 3.87 1.24
C ALA A 246 -24.18 3.48 0.39
N TYR A 247 -25.38 3.47 0.99
CA TYR A 247 -26.64 3.20 0.29
C TYR A 247 -26.92 4.23 -0.82
N VAL A 248 -26.80 5.52 -0.51
CA VAL A 248 -26.97 6.60 -1.48
C VAL A 248 -25.97 6.48 -2.64
N ASN A 249 -24.71 6.18 -2.32
CA ASN A 249 -23.65 6.03 -3.33
C ASN A 249 -23.87 4.81 -4.24
N ALA A 250 -24.38 3.71 -3.69
CA ALA A 250 -24.67 2.50 -4.46
C ALA A 250 -25.70 2.77 -5.57
N TYR A 251 -26.82 3.35 -5.22
CA TYR A 251 -27.93 3.58 -6.15
C TYR A 251 -27.78 4.83 -7.04
N ASN A 252 -26.91 5.76 -6.70
CA ASN A 252 -26.50 6.87 -7.57
C ASN A 252 -25.36 6.50 -8.53
N SER A 253 -24.77 5.33 -8.39
CA SER A 253 -23.70 4.90 -9.29
C SER A 253 -24.27 4.40 -10.62
N SER A 254 -23.49 4.54 -11.69
CA SER A 254 -23.90 4.08 -13.02
C SER A 254 -24.14 2.57 -13.03
N ASP A 255 -25.20 2.16 -13.72
CA ASP A 255 -25.51 0.75 -13.94
C ASP A 255 -24.34 0.00 -14.60
N TYR A 256 -24.18 -1.27 -14.28
CA TYR A 256 -23.17 -2.15 -14.89
C TYR A 256 -23.50 -2.51 -16.33
N GLY A 257 -24.79 -2.55 -16.71
CA GLY A 257 -25.28 -2.97 -18.00
C GLY A 257 -25.31 -4.50 -18.19
N VAL A 258 -25.15 -5.22 -17.09
CA VAL A 258 -25.19 -6.69 -17.01
C VAL A 258 -26.03 -7.09 -15.80
N ASP A 259 -26.59 -8.29 -15.84
CA ASP A 259 -27.25 -8.88 -14.68
C ASP A 259 -26.21 -9.58 -13.81
N ILE A 260 -26.24 -9.27 -12.51
CA ILE A 260 -25.30 -9.79 -11.52
C ILE A 260 -26.08 -10.66 -10.54
N GLN A 261 -25.75 -11.95 -10.51
CA GLN A 261 -26.37 -12.89 -9.59
C GLN A 261 -25.32 -13.38 -8.58
N TYR A 262 -25.63 -13.27 -7.30
CA TYR A 262 -24.82 -13.83 -6.25
C TYR A 262 -24.77 -15.35 -6.35
N LEU A 263 -23.58 -15.92 -6.36
CA LEU A 263 -23.39 -17.37 -6.37
C LEU A 263 -23.07 -17.89 -4.97
N TYR A 264 -21.95 -17.43 -4.40
CA TYR A 264 -21.52 -17.91 -3.10
C TYR A 264 -20.52 -16.94 -2.44
N GLN A 265 -20.33 -17.15 -1.15
CA GLN A 265 -19.32 -16.52 -0.33
C GLN A 265 -18.31 -17.58 0.11
N ASP A 266 -17.04 -17.26 0.01
CA ASP A 266 -15.95 -18.10 0.47
C ASP A 266 -15.09 -17.39 1.50
N SER A 267 -14.57 -18.13 2.47
CA SER A 267 -13.63 -17.57 3.44
C SER A 267 -12.20 -17.76 2.95
N THR A 268 -11.44 -16.68 2.92
CA THR A 268 -10.01 -16.73 2.56
C THR A 268 -9.17 -16.62 3.83
N SER A 269 -8.38 -17.65 4.11
CA SER A 269 -7.46 -17.62 5.24
C SER A 269 -6.26 -16.70 4.95
N ALA A 270 -5.72 -16.09 6.02
CA ALA A 270 -4.51 -15.27 5.93
C ALA A 270 -3.34 -16.08 5.36
N SER A 271 -2.81 -15.71 4.19
CA SER A 271 -1.77 -16.49 3.48
C SER A 271 -0.45 -16.61 4.25
N LEU A 272 -0.15 -15.69 5.15
CA LEU A 272 1.02 -15.73 6.05
C LEU A 272 0.64 -16.09 7.50
N GLY A 273 -0.64 -16.14 7.81
CA GLY A 273 -1.18 -16.38 9.15
C GLY A 273 -1.42 -15.10 9.96
N THR A 274 -2.49 -15.11 10.74
CA THR A 274 -2.98 -13.94 11.49
C THR A 274 -2.02 -13.45 12.58
N ASN A 275 -1.17 -14.32 13.14
CA ASN A 275 -0.22 -13.96 14.19
C ASN A 275 1.00 -13.20 13.67
N VAL A 276 1.29 -13.28 12.36
CA VAL A 276 2.51 -12.70 11.77
C VAL A 276 2.49 -11.18 11.81
N LYS A 277 1.33 -10.56 11.71
CA LYS A 277 1.18 -9.11 11.88
C LYS A 277 1.75 -8.63 13.22
N ASP A 278 1.45 -9.33 14.32
CA ASP A 278 1.90 -8.96 15.66
C ASP A 278 3.42 -9.09 15.78
N PHE A 279 3.99 -10.17 15.25
CA PHE A 279 5.43 -10.36 15.21
C PHE A 279 6.15 -9.30 14.39
N THR A 280 5.56 -8.82 13.29
CA THR A 280 6.14 -7.72 12.51
C THR A 280 6.10 -6.38 13.26
N PHE A 281 5.03 -6.08 14.00
CA PHE A 281 4.99 -4.91 14.89
C PHE A 281 6.06 -4.99 15.98
N ILE A 282 6.23 -6.15 16.60
CA ILE A 282 7.27 -6.38 17.59
C ILE A 282 8.66 -6.16 16.98
N ALA A 283 8.92 -6.71 15.79
CA ALA A 283 10.20 -6.54 15.09
C ALA A 283 10.54 -5.07 14.80
N ILE A 284 9.57 -4.28 14.33
CA ILE A 284 9.72 -2.84 14.10
C ILE A 284 9.97 -2.10 15.43
N GLY A 285 9.23 -2.44 16.47
CA GLY A 285 9.38 -1.87 17.82
C GLY A 285 10.79 -2.12 18.39
N VAL A 286 11.28 -3.34 18.27
CA VAL A 286 12.63 -3.72 18.69
C VAL A 286 13.71 -3.02 17.87
N LEU A 287 13.53 -2.92 16.53
CA LEU A 287 14.42 -2.16 15.66
C LEU A 287 14.51 -0.69 16.10
N MET A 288 13.37 -0.03 16.32
CA MET A 288 13.33 1.35 16.80
C MET A 288 14.02 1.49 18.16
N LEU A 289 13.79 0.56 19.08
CA LEU A 289 14.43 0.54 20.40
C LEU A 289 15.95 0.42 20.28
N LEU A 290 16.46 -0.47 19.44
CA LEU A 290 17.89 -0.62 19.21
C LEU A 290 18.51 0.64 18.61
N ILE A 291 17.85 1.28 17.64
CA ILE A 291 18.31 2.57 17.09
C ILE A 291 18.35 3.63 18.21
N VAL A 292 17.34 3.72 19.06
CA VAL A 292 17.29 4.66 20.19
C VAL A 292 18.48 4.44 21.13
N VAL A 293 18.73 3.19 21.54
CA VAL A 293 19.85 2.84 22.43
C VAL A 293 21.20 3.19 21.78
N CYS A 294 21.39 2.84 20.52
CA CYS A 294 22.60 3.22 19.78
C CYS A 294 22.77 4.75 19.70
N TRP A 295 21.71 5.47 19.38
CA TRP A 295 21.79 6.92 19.25
C TRP A 295 22.07 7.63 20.55
N ILE A 296 21.45 7.22 21.66
CA ILE A 296 21.76 7.77 22.98
C ILE A 296 23.22 7.45 23.35
N SER A 297 23.71 6.25 23.02
CA SER A 297 25.09 5.84 23.31
C SER A 297 26.12 6.64 22.52
N PHE A 298 25.88 6.93 21.23
CA PHE A 298 26.85 7.62 20.36
C PHE A 298 26.70 9.13 20.35
N TYR A 299 25.49 9.64 20.53
CA TYR A 299 25.15 11.07 20.38
C TYR A 299 24.60 11.71 21.65
N GLY A 300 24.42 10.92 22.72
CA GLY A 300 23.96 11.42 24.02
C GLY A 300 22.61 12.12 23.95
N LEU A 301 22.52 13.33 24.50
CA LEU A 301 21.26 14.08 24.56
C LEU A 301 20.74 14.52 23.20
N SER A 302 21.62 14.75 22.23
CA SER A 302 21.20 15.02 20.84
C SER A 302 20.63 13.78 20.15
N GLY A 303 21.15 12.58 20.50
CA GLY A 303 20.59 11.29 20.09
C GLY A 303 19.20 11.06 20.66
N PHE A 304 18.96 11.39 21.92
CA PHE A 304 17.64 11.32 22.53
C PHE A 304 16.63 12.21 21.80
N ALA A 305 16.98 13.45 21.47
CA ALA A 305 16.11 14.34 20.71
C ALA A 305 15.78 13.78 19.30
N GLY A 306 16.78 13.19 18.63
CA GLY A 306 16.60 12.52 17.34
C GLY A 306 15.70 11.28 17.42
N SER A 307 15.85 10.49 18.48
CA SER A 307 15.03 9.29 18.73
C SER A 307 13.56 9.62 18.91
N LEU A 308 13.23 10.64 19.68
CA LEU A 308 11.85 11.10 19.86
C LEU A 308 11.23 11.56 18.52
N ALA A 309 11.97 12.33 17.75
CA ALA A 309 11.50 12.78 16.43
C ALA A 309 11.33 11.61 15.45
N MET A 310 12.17 10.55 15.53
CA MET A 310 12.07 9.33 14.75
C MET A 310 10.78 8.57 15.10
N ILE A 311 10.52 8.33 16.37
CA ILE A 311 9.31 7.63 16.83
C ILE A 311 8.05 8.38 16.36
N PHE A 312 8.04 9.70 16.54
CA PHE A 312 6.93 10.53 16.08
C PHE A 312 6.75 10.51 14.55
N SER A 313 7.86 10.54 13.80
CA SER A 313 7.83 10.42 12.33
C SER A 313 7.24 9.09 11.88
N SER A 314 7.61 8.00 12.54
CA SER A 314 7.11 6.65 12.21
C SER A 314 5.62 6.50 12.54
N ALA A 315 5.19 6.96 13.72
CA ALA A 315 3.79 6.94 14.12
C ALA A 315 2.92 7.79 13.19
N LEU A 316 3.38 8.99 12.84
CA LEU A 316 2.68 9.88 11.91
C LEU A 316 2.62 9.29 10.50
N THR A 317 3.67 8.61 10.03
CA THR A 317 3.67 7.93 8.72
C THR A 317 2.63 6.83 8.70
N LEU A 318 2.58 5.99 9.74
CA LEU A 318 1.60 4.90 9.83
C LEU A 318 0.17 5.44 9.93
N MET A 319 -0.06 6.47 10.76
CA MET A 319 -1.37 7.12 10.89
C MET A 319 -1.86 7.70 9.56
N LEU A 320 -1.00 8.43 8.83
CA LEU A 320 -1.38 9.00 7.53
C LEU A 320 -1.59 7.91 6.48
N ALA A 321 -0.81 6.84 6.49
CA ALA A 321 -1.01 5.69 5.60
C ALA A 321 -2.38 5.05 5.86
N THR A 322 -2.75 4.84 7.13
CA THR A 322 -4.05 4.32 7.53
C THR A 322 -5.19 5.23 7.08
N PHE A 323 -5.10 6.54 7.29
CA PHE A 323 -6.13 7.49 6.83
C PHE A 323 -6.30 7.56 5.31
N LEU A 324 -5.23 7.32 4.56
CA LEU A 324 -5.27 7.25 3.10
C LEU A 324 -5.72 5.87 2.58
N GLY A 325 -6.06 4.94 3.47
CA GLY A 325 -6.56 3.61 3.12
C GLY A 325 -5.48 2.63 2.66
N PHE A 326 -4.21 2.86 3.02
CA PHE A 326 -3.16 1.87 2.76
C PHE A 326 -3.19 0.78 3.82
N GLU A 327 -3.21 -0.46 3.34
CA GLU A 327 -3.24 -1.64 4.19
C GLU A 327 -1.90 -1.90 4.89
N TYR A 328 -1.98 -2.49 6.08
CA TYR A 328 -0.83 -3.07 6.74
C TYR A 328 -0.53 -4.43 6.09
N ALA A 329 0.48 -4.44 5.24
CA ALA A 329 0.89 -5.55 4.38
C ALA A 329 2.42 -5.75 4.48
N PRO A 330 2.99 -6.86 4.03
CA PRO A 330 4.44 -7.04 3.93
C PRO A 330 5.13 -5.88 3.16
N ALA A 331 4.46 -5.38 2.14
CA ALA A 331 4.88 -4.21 1.37
C ALA A 331 4.97 -2.93 2.20
N SER A 332 3.93 -2.63 2.99
CA SER A 332 3.89 -1.43 3.86
C SER A 332 4.92 -1.49 4.98
N ILE A 333 5.17 -2.68 5.54
CA ILE A 333 6.21 -2.91 6.56
C ILE A 333 7.59 -2.57 6.01
N MET A 334 7.91 -3.09 4.82
CA MET A 334 9.20 -2.80 4.17
C MET A 334 9.36 -1.30 3.89
N ALA A 335 8.31 -0.65 3.38
CA ALA A 335 8.31 0.80 3.14
C ALA A 335 8.47 1.62 4.42
N LEU A 336 7.84 1.20 5.53
CA LEU A 336 7.96 1.83 6.84
C LEU A 336 9.39 1.71 7.38
N ILE A 337 10.01 0.53 7.27
CA ILE A 337 11.42 0.32 7.65
C ILE A 337 12.34 1.24 6.85
N VAL A 338 12.18 1.34 5.53
CA VAL A 338 12.97 2.26 4.70
C VAL A 338 12.76 3.71 5.13
N SER A 339 11.55 4.10 5.52
CA SER A 339 11.23 5.45 6.00
C SER A 339 11.90 5.76 7.35
N ILE A 340 11.92 4.80 8.28
CA ILE A 340 12.65 4.88 9.55
C ILE A 340 14.15 5.07 9.30
N LEU A 341 14.72 4.27 8.40
CA LEU A 341 16.13 4.33 8.04
C LEU A 341 16.49 5.65 7.36
N LEU A 342 15.63 6.18 6.48
CA LEU A 342 15.78 7.50 5.86
C LEU A 342 15.83 8.62 6.91
N PHE A 343 14.87 8.64 7.85
CA PHE A 343 14.85 9.62 8.92
C PHE A 343 16.10 9.53 9.79
N THR A 344 16.45 8.31 10.18
CA THR A 344 17.62 8.00 11.02
C THR A 344 18.90 8.50 10.34
N PHE A 345 19.08 8.20 9.07
CA PHE A 345 20.27 8.60 8.33
C PHE A 345 20.38 10.13 8.16
N ASN A 346 19.27 10.79 7.84
CA ASN A 346 19.22 12.26 7.72
C ASN A 346 19.60 12.95 9.03
N SER A 347 19.06 12.48 10.15
CA SER A 347 19.37 13.01 11.47
C SER A 347 20.82 12.71 11.90
N GLN A 348 21.33 11.53 11.55
CA GLN A 348 22.72 11.14 11.79
C GLN A 348 23.70 12.08 11.07
N ILE A 349 23.47 12.34 9.78
CA ILE A 349 24.30 13.29 9.01
C ILE A 349 24.24 14.70 9.59
N ALA A 350 23.07 15.13 10.06
CA ALA A 350 22.95 16.43 10.74
C ALA A 350 23.80 16.48 12.01
N GLN A 351 23.80 15.42 12.81
CA GLN A 351 24.65 15.32 14.03
C GLN A 351 26.15 15.30 13.71
N GLU A 352 26.56 14.57 12.66
CA GLU A 352 27.96 14.57 12.22
C GLU A 352 28.41 15.96 11.70
N LYS A 353 27.54 16.69 10.99
CA LYS A 353 27.81 18.08 10.58
C LYS A 353 27.92 19.02 11.81
N ILE A 354 27.08 18.83 12.84
CA ILE A 354 27.20 19.58 14.13
C ILE A 354 28.54 19.27 14.80
N LYS A 355 28.93 18.00 14.91
CA LYS A 355 30.25 17.60 15.45
C LYS A 355 31.39 18.24 14.68
N GLY A 356 31.31 18.30 13.35
CA GLY A 356 32.31 18.97 12.52
C GLY A 356 32.46 20.46 12.82
N GLU A 357 31.34 21.15 13.10
CA GLU A 357 31.38 22.58 13.46
C GLU A 357 31.88 22.79 14.90
N LEU A 358 31.57 21.88 15.84
CA LEU A 358 32.11 21.91 17.19
C LEU A 358 33.64 21.74 17.23
N LYS A 359 34.19 20.85 16.36
CA LYS A 359 35.64 20.65 16.21
C LYS A 359 36.35 21.88 15.70
N LYS A 360 35.69 22.82 15.04
CA LYS A 360 36.23 24.12 14.62
C LYS A 360 36.25 25.14 15.74
N GLY A 361 35.89 24.76 16.97
CA GLY A 361 35.89 25.63 18.15
C GLY A 361 34.68 26.55 18.26
N ARG A 362 33.61 26.30 17.49
CA ARG A 362 32.38 27.10 17.59
C ARG A 362 31.61 26.77 18.86
N SER A 363 30.88 27.75 19.40
CA SER A 363 29.97 27.53 20.52
C SER A 363 28.85 26.53 20.12
N ILE A 364 28.29 25.79 21.06
CA ILE A 364 27.31 24.73 20.83
C ILE A 364 26.12 25.25 20.07
N ALA A 365 25.56 26.39 20.45
CA ALA A 365 24.40 27.00 19.78
C ALA A 365 24.70 27.35 18.31
N LYS A 366 25.90 27.95 18.05
CA LYS A 366 26.32 28.31 16.69
C LYS A 366 26.66 27.08 15.86
N ALA A 367 27.34 26.10 16.43
CA ALA A 367 27.67 24.84 15.78
C ALA A 367 26.39 24.06 15.41
N THR A 368 25.39 24.02 16.30
CA THR A 368 24.08 23.37 15.99
C THR A 368 23.35 24.09 14.87
N SER A 369 23.25 25.42 14.94
CA SER A 369 22.57 26.20 13.89
C SER A 369 23.24 26.03 12.52
N GLU A 370 24.55 26.11 12.43
CA GLU A 370 25.31 25.95 11.20
C GLU A 370 25.31 24.49 10.71
N GLY A 371 25.43 23.50 11.58
CA GLY A 371 25.39 22.10 11.24
C GLY A 371 24.04 21.71 10.64
N LEU A 372 22.94 22.15 11.28
CA LEU A 372 21.58 21.93 10.77
C LEU A 372 21.33 22.68 9.45
N ARG A 373 21.85 23.88 9.27
CA ARG A 373 21.76 24.62 8.00
C ARG A 373 22.47 23.88 6.87
N LYS A 374 23.65 23.34 7.14
CA LYS A 374 24.44 22.58 6.16
C LYS A 374 23.85 21.21 5.84
N SER A 375 23.13 20.59 6.78
CA SER A 375 22.46 19.30 6.53
C SER A 375 21.16 19.42 5.74
N LEU A 376 20.55 20.62 5.65
CA LEU A 376 19.25 20.82 5.02
C LEU A 376 19.17 20.32 3.58
N PHE A 377 20.14 20.73 2.74
CA PHE A 377 20.14 20.31 1.33
C PHE A 377 20.39 18.81 1.18
N PHE A 378 21.18 18.23 2.05
CA PHE A 378 21.37 16.78 2.11
C PHE A 378 20.07 16.06 2.44
N THR A 379 19.36 16.47 3.50
CA THR A 379 18.08 15.91 3.91
C THR A 379 17.03 16.05 2.80
N LEU A 380 17.02 17.19 2.11
CA LEU A 380 16.13 17.42 0.97
C LEU A 380 16.46 16.49 -0.20
N ASP A 381 17.74 16.33 -0.56
CA ASP A 381 18.16 15.51 -1.69
C ASP A 381 17.88 14.00 -1.44
N THR A 382 18.12 13.51 -0.21
CA THR A 382 17.82 12.11 0.17
C THR A 382 16.32 11.85 0.20
N SER A 383 15.54 12.75 0.80
CA SER A 383 14.09 12.60 0.85
C SER A 383 13.47 12.72 -0.55
N LEU A 384 14.00 13.59 -1.39
CA LEU A 384 13.50 13.80 -2.75
C LEU A 384 13.81 12.62 -3.67
N VAL A 385 14.99 12.00 -3.60
CA VAL A 385 15.27 10.80 -4.40
C VAL A 385 14.39 9.64 -3.96
N THR A 386 14.17 9.45 -2.66
CA THR A 386 13.27 8.42 -2.13
C THR A 386 11.82 8.72 -2.54
N PHE A 387 11.39 9.97 -2.48
CA PHE A 387 10.08 10.41 -2.94
C PHE A 387 9.87 10.12 -4.44
N VAL A 388 10.87 10.39 -5.29
CA VAL A 388 10.79 10.08 -6.74
C VAL A 388 10.63 8.58 -6.96
N ILE A 389 11.43 7.74 -6.30
CA ILE A 389 11.30 6.28 -6.39
C ILE A 389 9.90 5.86 -5.94
N ALA A 390 9.43 6.34 -4.79
CA ALA A 390 8.13 6.02 -4.23
C ALA A 390 6.97 6.46 -5.15
N LEU A 391 7.03 7.66 -5.70
CA LEU A 391 6.02 8.20 -6.60
C LEU A 391 5.85 7.35 -7.85
N PHE A 392 6.95 6.98 -8.49
CA PHE A 392 6.89 6.14 -9.70
C PHE A 392 6.48 4.71 -9.38
N THR A 393 6.93 4.16 -8.25
CA THR A 393 6.45 2.86 -7.76
C THR A 393 4.93 2.91 -7.50
N PHE A 394 4.42 4.01 -6.92
CA PHE A 394 2.98 4.20 -6.68
C PHE A 394 2.16 4.31 -7.97
N ILE A 395 2.68 5.05 -8.98
CA ILE A 395 1.95 5.27 -10.24
C ILE A 395 1.92 4.00 -11.10
N ILE A 396 3.04 3.28 -11.19
CA ILE A 396 3.20 2.12 -12.06
C ILE A 396 2.74 0.84 -11.35
N GLY A 397 2.88 0.80 -10.02
CA GLY A 397 2.59 -0.37 -9.20
C GLY A 397 1.10 -0.72 -9.17
N LYS A 398 0.82 -2.02 -9.15
CA LYS A 398 -0.51 -2.59 -8.90
C LYS A 398 -0.51 -3.22 -7.51
N SER A 399 -1.69 -3.33 -6.88
CA SER A 399 -1.88 -4.02 -5.60
C SER A 399 -0.79 -3.69 -4.56
N SER A 400 -0.12 -4.69 -3.99
CA SER A 400 0.89 -4.54 -2.94
C SER A 400 2.08 -3.65 -3.32
N ILE A 401 2.45 -3.55 -4.61
CA ILE A 401 3.52 -2.65 -5.07
C ILE A 401 3.07 -1.19 -4.95
N LYS A 402 1.81 -0.90 -5.28
CA LYS A 402 1.21 0.43 -5.10
C LYS A 402 1.19 0.81 -3.62
N THR A 403 0.84 -0.14 -2.74
CA THR A 403 0.88 0.04 -1.27
C THR A 403 2.30 0.36 -0.79
N PHE A 404 3.33 -0.37 -1.24
CA PHE A 404 4.74 -0.04 -0.95
C PHE A 404 5.09 1.39 -1.37
N GLY A 405 4.76 1.74 -2.62
CA GLY A 405 5.02 3.08 -3.18
C GLY A 405 4.32 4.17 -2.39
N GLY A 406 3.04 3.99 -2.05
CA GLY A 406 2.22 4.95 -1.30
C GLY A 406 2.75 5.20 0.12
N VAL A 407 3.02 4.14 0.87
CA VAL A 407 3.56 4.26 2.24
C VAL A 407 4.95 4.87 2.24
N LEU A 408 5.82 4.50 1.29
CA LEU A 408 7.16 5.10 1.16
C LEU A 408 7.09 6.57 0.74
N LEU A 409 6.12 6.96 -0.08
CA LEU A 409 5.89 8.34 -0.48
C LEU A 409 5.52 9.20 0.72
N ILE A 410 4.54 8.74 1.52
CA ILE A 410 4.15 9.39 2.78
C ILE A 410 5.36 9.46 3.72
N GLY A 411 6.05 8.33 3.93
CA GLY A 411 7.19 8.23 4.82
C GLY A 411 8.34 9.15 4.43
N SER A 412 8.64 9.30 3.14
CA SER A 412 9.68 10.21 2.65
C SER A 412 9.33 11.69 2.89
N LEU A 413 8.07 12.06 2.67
CA LEU A 413 7.56 13.41 2.92
C LEU A 413 7.54 13.73 4.41
N VAL A 414 6.97 12.84 5.22
CA VAL A 414 6.91 12.98 6.69
C VAL A 414 8.32 13.05 7.29
N SER A 415 9.22 12.16 6.86
CA SER A 415 10.62 12.17 7.28
C SER A 415 11.30 13.52 7.02
N PHE A 416 11.08 14.12 5.85
CA PHE A 416 11.60 15.44 5.53
C PHE A 416 10.98 16.53 6.43
N LEU A 417 9.65 16.56 6.56
CA LEU A 417 8.95 17.58 7.34
C LEU A 417 9.30 17.52 8.83
N ILE A 418 9.30 16.32 9.41
CA ILE A 418 9.64 16.13 10.83
C ILE A 418 11.11 16.45 11.09
N ASN A 419 12.02 16.09 10.17
CA ASN A 419 13.43 16.45 10.29
C ASN A 419 13.62 17.97 10.20
N TYR A 420 12.91 18.63 9.29
CA TYR A 420 13.02 20.06 9.08
C TYR A 420 12.41 20.90 10.20
N PHE A 421 11.17 20.57 10.61
CA PHE A 421 10.43 21.38 11.60
C PHE A 421 10.69 20.90 13.02
N VAL A 422 10.47 19.62 13.30
CA VAL A 422 10.44 19.09 14.67
C VAL A 422 11.86 18.87 15.19
N TYR A 423 12.67 18.08 14.50
CA TYR A 423 14.03 17.74 14.95
C TYR A 423 14.91 18.99 15.07
N ARG A 424 14.83 19.89 14.08
CA ARG A 424 15.58 21.15 14.09
C ARG A 424 15.19 22.05 15.27
N THR A 425 13.90 22.15 15.58
CA THR A 425 13.41 22.96 16.69
C THR A 425 13.81 22.35 18.04
N LEU A 426 13.71 21.02 18.19
CA LEU A 426 14.21 20.30 19.35
C LEU A 426 15.69 20.57 19.59
N MET A 427 16.49 20.44 18.55
CA MET A 427 17.93 20.71 18.61
C MET A 427 18.27 22.16 18.92
N TYR A 428 17.47 23.11 18.44
CA TYR A 428 17.61 24.53 18.76
C TYR A 428 17.37 24.78 20.25
N PHE A 429 16.25 24.32 20.81
CA PHE A 429 15.97 24.48 22.24
C PHE A 429 16.98 23.75 23.11
N LEU A 430 17.38 22.56 22.71
CA LEU A 430 18.38 21.78 23.42
C LEU A 430 19.75 22.49 23.45
N SER A 431 20.26 22.93 22.29
CA SER A 431 21.58 23.57 22.17
C SER A 431 21.70 24.91 22.91
N THR A 432 20.59 25.59 23.10
CA THR A 432 20.52 26.86 23.82
C THR A 432 20.21 26.70 25.31
N SER A 433 20.01 25.46 25.80
CA SER A 433 19.76 25.14 27.20
C SER A 433 21.06 25.01 28.01
N SER A 434 20.97 25.22 29.31
CA SER A 434 22.12 25.05 30.22
C SER A 434 22.57 23.58 30.34
N LEU A 435 21.67 22.62 30.03
CA LEU A 435 21.99 21.19 30.00
C LEU A 435 23.02 20.86 28.91
N ALA A 436 22.85 21.45 27.72
CA ALA A 436 23.76 21.25 26.62
C ALA A 436 25.15 21.89 26.85
N GLN A 437 25.17 23.03 27.50
CA GLN A 437 26.41 23.75 27.75
C GLN A 437 27.37 23.02 28.71
N LYS A 438 26.82 22.24 29.68
CA LYS A 438 27.64 21.46 30.61
C LYS A 438 28.26 20.21 29.98
N ASN A 439 27.57 19.55 29.05
CA ASN A 439 27.95 18.23 28.55
C ASN A 439 28.18 18.18 27.02
N ASN A 440 28.40 19.31 26.34
CA ASN A 440 28.56 19.38 24.86
C ASN A 440 27.52 18.54 24.11
N LEU A 441 26.23 18.61 24.49
CA LEU A 441 25.14 17.78 23.98
C LEU A 441 25.32 16.26 24.18
N GLY A 442 26.27 15.86 25.04
CA GLY A 442 26.66 14.46 25.17
C GLY A 442 27.49 13.94 23.99
N LEU A 443 27.83 14.81 23.03
CA LEU A 443 28.64 14.44 21.89
C LEU A 443 30.08 14.16 22.34
N LYS A 444 30.52 12.91 22.21
CA LYS A 444 31.89 12.51 22.52
C LYS A 444 32.85 13.12 21.48
N ILE A 445 33.42 14.28 21.79
CA ILE A 445 34.42 14.97 20.94
C ILE A 445 35.83 14.43 21.28
N LYS A 446 36.01 13.13 21.39
CA LYS A 446 37.36 12.59 21.55
C LYS A 446 38.06 12.57 20.20
N ASN A 447 39.21 13.25 20.13
CA ASN A 447 40.29 13.20 19.12
C ASN A 447 40.01 12.31 17.90
N TYR A 448 39.00 12.69 17.10
CA TYR A 448 38.72 12.03 15.86
C TYR A 448 39.77 12.47 14.86
N SER A 449 40.79 11.64 14.70
CA SER A 449 41.80 11.86 13.67
C SER A 449 41.10 11.57 12.32
N GLU A 450 40.74 12.63 11.60
CA GLU A 450 40.28 12.53 10.20
C GLU A 450 41.24 11.70 9.32
N LYS A 451 42.52 11.63 9.73
CA LYS A 451 43.57 10.83 9.07
C LYS A 451 43.41 9.32 9.19
N LYS A 452 42.57 8.79 10.07
CA LYS A 452 42.46 7.35 10.30
C LYS A 452 41.66 6.61 9.23
N TYR A 453 40.84 7.31 8.46
CA TYR A 453 40.00 6.74 7.40
C TYR A 453 40.30 7.28 6.00
N ALA A 454 41.10 8.32 5.88
CA ALA A 454 41.57 8.77 4.60
C ALA A 454 42.63 7.80 4.06
N LEU A 455 42.30 7.04 3.03
CA LEU A 455 43.31 6.35 2.24
C LEU A 455 44.25 7.41 1.66
N PRO A 456 45.57 7.26 1.78
CA PRO A 456 46.52 8.22 1.22
C PRO A 456 46.20 8.45 -0.26
N VAL A 457 46.14 9.70 -0.67
CA VAL A 457 45.83 10.14 -2.07
C VAL A 457 46.66 9.38 -3.09
N GLU A 458 47.93 9.18 -2.79
CA GLU A 458 48.86 8.43 -3.65
C GLU A 458 48.50 6.95 -3.80
N LYS A 459 48.10 6.28 -2.74
CA LYS A 459 47.66 4.87 -2.79
C LYS A 459 46.40 4.73 -3.62
N ARG A 460 45.45 5.66 -3.49
CA ARG A 460 44.21 5.58 -4.25
C ARG A 460 44.42 5.94 -5.72
N LYS A 461 45.31 6.90 -6.02
CA LYS A 461 45.67 7.24 -7.40
C LYS A 461 46.24 6.02 -8.11
N LYS A 462 47.09 5.25 -7.44
CA LYS A 462 47.66 4.00 -7.94
C LYS A 462 46.63 2.88 -8.02
N ASN A 463 45.72 2.77 -7.04
CA ASN A 463 44.74 1.68 -6.94
C ASN A 463 43.43 1.97 -7.66
N ASN A 464 43.18 3.21 -8.11
CA ASN A 464 41.93 3.60 -8.75
C ASN A 464 41.59 2.74 -10.01
N LYS A 465 42.64 2.40 -10.80
CA LYS A 465 42.46 1.48 -11.92
C LYS A 465 42.11 0.07 -11.46
N ILE A 466 42.70 -0.39 -10.36
CA ILE A 466 42.46 -1.71 -9.78
C ILE A 466 41.00 -1.80 -9.26
N TYR A 467 40.53 -0.79 -8.54
CA TYR A 467 39.12 -0.76 -8.09
C TYR A 467 38.13 -0.71 -9.25
N GLY A 468 38.47 0.02 -10.32
CA GLY A 468 37.67 0.02 -11.56
C GLY A 468 37.61 -1.34 -12.24
N ILE A 469 38.76 -2.05 -12.31
CA ILE A 469 38.85 -3.39 -12.89
C ILE A 469 38.09 -4.40 -12.04
N ILE A 470 38.26 -4.35 -10.71
CA ILE A 470 37.56 -5.24 -9.79
C ILE A 470 36.03 -5.02 -9.90
N GLY A 471 35.58 -3.76 -9.91
CA GLY A 471 34.16 -3.44 -10.08
C GLY A 471 33.60 -3.88 -11.44
N GLY A 472 34.38 -3.72 -12.50
CA GLY A 472 34.02 -4.22 -13.84
C GLY A 472 33.99 -5.75 -13.92
N ALA A 473 34.97 -6.42 -13.32
CA ALA A 473 34.98 -7.89 -13.21
C ALA A 473 33.79 -8.41 -12.38
N LEU A 474 33.47 -7.74 -11.30
CA LEU A 474 32.30 -8.08 -10.47
C LEU A 474 31.00 -7.90 -11.26
N ALA A 475 30.88 -6.85 -12.06
CA ALA A 475 29.73 -6.62 -12.92
C ALA A 475 29.57 -7.72 -13.98
N VAL A 476 30.68 -8.09 -14.66
CA VAL A 476 30.69 -9.18 -15.65
C VAL A 476 30.35 -10.52 -14.98
N ALA A 477 30.95 -10.81 -13.80
CA ALA A 477 30.65 -12.01 -13.04
C ALA A 477 29.18 -12.07 -12.63
N SER A 478 28.57 -10.94 -12.20
CA SER A 478 27.16 -10.88 -11.84
C SER A 478 26.23 -11.12 -13.03
N CYS A 479 26.54 -10.54 -14.19
CA CYS A 479 25.80 -10.81 -15.42
C CYS A 479 25.96 -12.27 -15.88
N ALA A 480 27.18 -12.83 -15.80
CA ALA A 480 27.42 -14.21 -16.12
C ALA A 480 26.68 -15.16 -15.17
N LEU A 481 26.64 -14.83 -13.88
CA LEU A 481 25.90 -15.58 -12.87
C LEU A 481 24.39 -15.57 -13.15
N LEU A 482 23.82 -14.43 -13.47
CA LEU A 482 22.42 -14.32 -13.89
C LEU A 482 22.12 -15.16 -15.13
N VAL A 483 23.00 -15.11 -16.15
CA VAL A 483 22.81 -15.87 -17.37
C VAL A 483 22.94 -17.38 -17.10
N THR A 484 23.93 -17.81 -16.34
CA THR A 484 24.12 -19.24 -16.02
C THR A 484 22.99 -19.80 -15.17
N THR A 485 22.51 -19.06 -14.16
CA THR A 485 21.38 -19.50 -13.34
C THR A 485 20.09 -19.58 -14.15
N ASN A 486 19.90 -18.67 -15.13
CA ASN A 486 18.76 -18.76 -16.03
C ASN A 486 18.74 -20.04 -16.87
N PHE A 487 19.93 -20.47 -17.36
CA PHE A 487 20.03 -21.67 -18.20
C PHE A 487 20.05 -22.97 -17.40
N THR A 488 20.46 -22.95 -16.12
CA THR A 488 20.63 -24.18 -15.33
C THR A 488 19.47 -24.48 -14.40
N THR A 489 18.81 -23.46 -13.87
CA THR A 489 17.76 -23.66 -12.83
C THR A 489 16.41 -23.00 -13.19
N GLY A 490 16.31 -22.33 -14.36
CA GLY A 490 15.25 -21.38 -14.62
C GLY A 490 15.43 -20.15 -13.73
N MET A 491 15.52 -18.94 -14.34
CA MET A 491 15.94 -17.71 -13.63
C MET A 491 15.11 -17.34 -12.41
N PHE A 492 13.92 -17.86 -12.33
CA PHE A 492 12.98 -17.53 -11.28
C PHE A 492 12.11 -18.74 -10.96
N LYS A 493 12.71 -19.77 -10.34
CA LYS A 493 11.90 -20.82 -9.76
C LYS A 493 11.13 -20.15 -8.61
N LEU A 494 9.82 -20.00 -8.78
CA LEU A 494 8.95 -19.53 -7.72
C LEU A 494 8.96 -20.53 -6.57
N ALA A 495 8.76 -20.02 -5.36
CA ALA A 495 8.57 -20.88 -4.20
C ALA A 495 7.29 -21.71 -4.38
N ASP A 496 7.26 -22.89 -3.78
CA ASP A 496 6.06 -23.72 -3.75
C ASP A 496 4.85 -22.90 -3.27
N GLY A 497 3.78 -22.94 -4.01
CA GLY A 497 2.59 -22.11 -3.77
C GLY A 497 2.47 -20.83 -4.59
N TYR A 498 3.52 -20.44 -5.32
CA TYR A 498 3.51 -19.31 -6.26
C TYR A 498 3.77 -19.75 -7.71
N GLU A 499 3.88 -21.06 -7.95
CA GLU A 499 3.98 -21.63 -9.30
C GLU A 499 2.63 -21.49 -10.03
N ASP A 500 2.67 -21.56 -11.37
CA ASP A 500 1.46 -21.62 -12.19
C ASP A 500 0.69 -22.89 -11.81
N SER A 501 -0.27 -22.73 -10.94
CA SER A 501 -1.11 -23.82 -10.48
C SER A 501 -2.58 -23.40 -10.59
N GLY A 502 -3.41 -24.30 -11.07
CA GLY A 502 -4.84 -24.23 -10.91
C GLY A 502 -5.22 -24.64 -9.48
N ARG A 503 -6.38 -24.21 -9.03
CA ARG A 503 -6.98 -24.64 -7.77
C ARG A 503 -8.40 -25.08 -8.01
N VAL A 504 -8.75 -26.23 -7.55
CA VAL A 504 -10.14 -26.70 -7.54
C VAL A 504 -10.65 -26.54 -6.12
N ALA A 505 -11.79 -25.88 -5.98
CA ALA A 505 -12.49 -25.71 -4.73
C ALA A 505 -13.83 -26.48 -4.82
N ILE A 506 -14.10 -27.29 -3.83
CA ILE A 506 -15.34 -28.03 -3.69
C ILE A 506 -16.02 -27.55 -2.42
N LYS A 507 -17.25 -27.09 -2.56
CA LYS A 507 -18.05 -26.58 -1.45
C LYS A 507 -19.33 -27.40 -1.37
N VAL A 508 -19.61 -27.93 -0.21
CA VAL A 508 -20.85 -28.65 0.10
C VAL A 508 -21.58 -27.89 1.21
N SER A 509 -22.85 -27.60 0.98
CA SER A 509 -23.73 -26.95 1.96
C SER A 509 -24.87 -27.90 2.29
N SER A 510 -25.14 -28.18 3.56
CA SER A 510 -26.25 -29.01 4.03
C SER A 510 -26.86 -28.43 5.30
N TYR A 511 -28.17 -28.64 5.51
CA TYR A 511 -28.87 -28.31 6.73
C TYR A 511 -28.75 -29.36 7.82
N GLU A 512 -28.22 -30.55 7.49
CA GLU A 512 -28.03 -31.63 8.45
C GLU A 512 -26.62 -31.60 9.05
N ALA A 513 -26.52 -31.46 10.36
CA ALA A 513 -25.22 -31.41 11.06
C ALA A 513 -24.45 -32.74 11.02
N ASP A 514 -25.16 -33.86 10.91
CA ASP A 514 -24.57 -35.20 10.96
C ASP A 514 -23.88 -35.62 9.65
N TYR A 515 -24.18 -34.95 8.53
CA TYR A 515 -23.55 -35.20 7.24
C TYR A 515 -22.01 -34.99 7.26
N TYR A 516 -21.50 -34.29 8.25
CA TYR A 516 -20.10 -33.90 8.37
C TYR A 516 -19.27 -34.75 9.32
N GLN A 517 -19.85 -35.77 9.94
CA GLN A 517 -19.08 -36.67 10.82
C GLN A 517 -18.14 -37.59 10.03
N GLU A 518 -18.39 -37.74 8.71
CA GLU A 518 -17.63 -38.60 7.79
C GLU A 518 -16.79 -37.79 6.79
N GLU A 519 -16.11 -36.76 7.22
CA GLU A 519 -15.25 -35.91 6.39
C GLU A 519 -14.21 -36.67 5.58
N GLU A 520 -13.58 -37.68 6.19
CA GLU A 520 -12.62 -38.55 5.53
C GLU A 520 -13.23 -39.35 4.38
N ASP A 521 -14.46 -39.80 4.50
CA ASP A 521 -15.11 -40.56 3.44
C ASP A 521 -15.53 -39.68 2.27
N PHE A 522 -15.93 -38.44 2.53
CA PHE A 522 -16.21 -37.47 1.49
C PHE A 522 -14.95 -37.13 0.68
N LEU A 523 -13.84 -36.85 1.36
CA LEU A 523 -12.57 -36.57 0.69
C LEU A 523 -12.05 -37.79 -0.07
N LYS A 524 -12.19 -38.99 0.48
CA LYS A 524 -11.86 -40.24 -0.22
C LYS A 524 -12.71 -40.40 -1.49
N PHE A 525 -13.99 -40.08 -1.41
CA PHE A 525 -14.88 -40.15 -2.56
C PHE A 525 -14.45 -39.17 -3.66
N VAL A 526 -14.12 -37.92 -3.29
CA VAL A 526 -13.63 -36.90 -4.23
C VAL A 526 -12.31 -37.36 -4.85
N VAL A 527 -11.36 -37.83 -4.06
CA VAL A 527 -10.06 -38.32 -4.54
C VAL A 527 -10.21 -39.48 -5.49
N THR A 528 -11.10 -40.46 -5.14
CA THR A 528 -11.36 -41.59 -6.00
C THR A 528 -11.97 -41.18 -7.34
N SER A 529 -12.95 -40.27 -7.31
CA SER A 529 -13.61 -39.77 -8.52
C SER A 529 -12.68 -38.97 -9.43
N VAL A 530 -11.81 -38.13 -8.84
CA VAL A 530 -10.78 -37.38 -9.58
C VAL A 530 -9.68 -38.33 -10.10
N GLY A 531 -9.29 -39.34 -9.31
CA GLY A 531 -8.30 -40.33 -9.67
C GLY A 531 -8.76 -41.25 -10.82
N GLU A 532 -10.06 -41.52 -10.95
CA GLU A 532 -10.62 -42.27 -12.07
C GLU A 532 -10.50 -41.50 -13.40
N VAL A 533 -10.54 -40.18 -13.35
CA VAL A 533 -10.41 -39.34 -14.55
C VAL A 533 -8.94 -39.06 -14.89
N ASN A 534 -8.10 -38.86 -13.90
CA ASN A 534 -6.67 -38.65 -14.08
C ASN A 534 -5.87 -39.35 -12.99
N SER A 535 -5.13 -40.39 -13.39
CA SER A 535 -4.34 -41.24 -12.49
C SER A 535 -3.23 -40.50 -11.73
N THR A 536 -2.86 -39.30 -12.14
CA THR A 536 -1.88 -38.44 -11.47
C THR A 536 -2.38 -37.97 -10.10
N TYR A 537 -3.69 -37.90 -9.90
CA TYR A 537 -4.33 -37.43 -8.67
C TYR A 537 -4.94 -38.57 -7.84
N ALA A 538 -4.72 -39.83 -8.24
CA ALA A 538 -5.19 -40.98 -7.49
C ALA A 538 -4.49 -41.18 -6.12
N ASP A 539 -3.33 -40.55 -5.94
CA ASP A 539 -2.48 -40.66 -4.75
C ASP A 539 -2.56 -39.44 -3.82
N PHE A 540 -3.61 -38.59 -3.95
CA PHE A 540 -3.79 -37.49 -3.01
C PHE A 540 -4.04 -38.00 -1.60
N GLU A 541 -3.22 -37.53 -0.66
CA GLU A 541 -3.41 -37.73 0.77
C GLU A 541 -4.26 -36.59 1.38
N TYR A 542 -4.80 -36.83 2.56
CA TYR A 542 -5.63 -35.86 3.29
C TYR A 542 -4.93 -34.50 3.47
N ASP A 543 -3.59 -34.51 3.64
CA ASP A 543 -2.75 -33.32 3.81
C ASP A 543 -2.59 -32.47 2.53
N ASP A 544 -2.96 -32.98 1.34
CA ASP A 544 -2.91 -32.24 0.09
C ASP A 544 -4.11 -31.32 -0.10
N PHE A 545 -5.13 -31.46 0.74
CA PHE A 545 -6.33 -30.64 0.73
C PHE A 545 -6.27 -29.55 1.79
N PHE A 546 -6.67 -28.34 1.40
CA PHE A 546 -7.06 -27.33 2.39
C PHE A 546 -8.53 -27.52 2.72
N PHE A 547 -8.84 -27.68 4.00
CA PHE A 547 -10.16 -28.00 4.50
C PHE A 547 -10.64 -26.95 5.51
N GLU A 548 -11.87 -26.47 5.38
CA GLU A 548 -12.49 -25.53 6.30
C GLU A 548 -13.97 -25.86 6.50
N ARG A 549 -14.46 -25.70 7.72
CA ARG A 549 -15.83 -25.94 8.09
C ARG A 549 -16.41 -24.65 8.69
N ASP A 550 -17.53 -24.20 8.16
CA ASP A 550 -18.27 -23.05 8.66
C ASP A 550 -19.72 -23.40 8.97
N THR A 551 -20.26 -22.72 9.99
CA THR A 551 -21.69 -22.73 10.29
C THR A 551 -22.24 -21.36 9.94
N LEU A 552 -23.09 -21.30 8.94
CA LEU A 552 -23.69 -20.09 8.43
C LEU A 552 -25.19 -20.06 8.75
N LYS A 553 -25.81 -18.90 8.64
CA LYS A 553 -27.27 -18.76 8.77
C LYS A 553 -27.83 -18.31 7.43
N ASP A 554 -28.92 -18.95 7.01
CA ASP A 554 -29.64 -18.48 5.84
C ASP A 554 -30.47 -17.20 6.15
N ASP A 555 -31.16 -16.68 5.17
CA ASP A 555 -31.97 -15.47 5.27
C ASP A 555 -33.16 -15.62 6.27
N ASP A 556 -33.56 -16.86 6.59
CA ASP A 556 -34.58 -17.18 7.59
C ASP A 556 -33.99 -17.41 8.99
N GLY A 557 -32.68 -17.29 9.15
CA GLY A 557 -31.94 -17.47 10.40
C GLY A 557 -31.71 -18.92 10.78
N ILE A 558 -31.97 -19.88 9.87
CA ILE A 558 -31.74 -21.30 10.07
C ILE A 558 -30.24 -21.56 9.84
N GLU A 559 -29.65 -22.33 10.76
CA GLU A 559 -28.24 -22.69 10.65
C GLU A 559 -28.08 -23.75 9.56
N TYR A 560 -27.14 -23.52 8.62
CA TYR A 560 -26.69 -24.52 7.70
C TYR A 560 -25.17 -24.66 7.78
N TYR A 561 -24.71 -25.84 7.48
CA TYR A 561 -23.29 -26.21 7.60
C TYR A 561 -22.67 -26.19 6.22
N GLN A 562 -21.45 -25.72 6.15
CA GLN A 562 -20.71 -25.61 4.93
C GLN A 562 -19.33 -26.21 5.09
N ILE A 563 -19.00 -27.15 4.22
CA ILE A 563 -17.65 -27.69 4.10
C ILE A 563 -17.01 -27.14 2.83
N TYR A 564 -15.79 -26.71 2.96
CA TYR A 564 -14.97 -26.24 1.88
C TYR A 564 -13.69 -27.08 1.82
N ALA A 565 -13.43 -27.71 0.66
CA ALA A 565 -12.20 -28.42 0.39
C ALA A 565 -11.56 -27.86 -0.88
N SER A 566 -10.29 -27.52 -0.85
CA SER A 566 -9.57 -27.07 -2.04
C SER A 566 -8.24 -27.77 -2.19
N PHE A 567 -7.87 -28.08 -3.41
CA PHE A 567 -6.57 -28.67 -3.73
C PHE A 567 -5.96 -28.05 -4.99
N LYS A 568 -4.63 -28.18 -5.11
CA LYS A 568 -3.88 -27.65 -6.25
C LYS A 568 -3.88 -28.66 -7.40
N ILE A 569 -4.02 -28.14 -8.62
CA ILE A 569 -3.90 -28.91 -9.86
C ILE A 569 -2.92 -28.19 -10.80
N ASP A 570 -2.41 -28.92 -11.79
CA ASP A 570 -1.63 -28.33 -12.86
C ASP A 570 -2.48 -27.36 -13.71
N SER A 571 -1.88 -26.24 -14.10
CA SER A 571 -2.55 -25.20 -14.89
C SER A 571 -3.09 -25.70 -16.24
N SER A 572 -2.49 -26.76 -16.80
CA SER A 572 -2.97 -27.40 -18.02
C SER A 572 -4.27 -28.17 -17.81
N LEU A 573 -4.47 -28.74 -16.62
CA LEU A 573 -5.67 -29.48 -16.26
C LEU A 573 -6.81 -28.53 -15.85
N ALA A 574 -6.49 -27.38 -15.31
CA ALA A 574 -7.47 -26.33 -15.00
C ALA A 574 -8.22 -25.81 -16.25
N GLN A 575 -7.67 -26.03 -17.44
CA GLN A 575 -8.23 -25.63 -18.74
C GLN A 575 -8.78 -26.84 -19.54
N ASP A 576 -8.69 -28.05 -18.98
CA ASP A 576 -9.16 -29.25 -19.64
C ASP A 576 -10.66 -29.48 -19.35
N GLU A 577 -11.47 -29.37 -20.40
CA GLU A 577 -12.93 -29.55 -20.29
C GLU A 577 -13.30 -30.95 -19.79
N ASP A 578 -12.56 -31.98 -20.17
CA ASP A 578 -12.81 -33.37 -19.70
C ASP A 578 -12.53 -33.50 -18.20
N PHE A 579 -11.54 -32.78 -17.69
CA PHE A 579 -11.24 -32.76 -16.26
C PHE A 579 -12.32 -31.99 -15.50
N ILE A 580 -12.75 -30.83 -15.98
CA ILE A 580 -13.81 -30.01 -15.36
C ILE A 580 -15.13 -30.80 -15.35
N ASN A 581 -15.49 -31.44 -16.46
CA ASN A 581 -16.69 -32.25 -16.57
C ASN A 581 -16.68 -33.50 -15.68
N SER A 582 -15.50 -33.94 -15.20
CA SER A 582 -15.42 -35.04 -14.24
C SER A 582 -16.01 -34.65 -12.89
N PHE A 583 -15.90 -33.38 -12.50
CA PHE A 583 -16.49 -32.88 -11.26
C PHE A 583 -18.00 -32.73 -11.35
N GLU A 584 -18.58 -32.51 -12.54
CA GLU A 584 -20.05 -32.54 -12.73
C GLU A 584 -20.63 -33.91 -12.36
N ARG A 585 -19.91 -35.01 -12.65
CA ARG A 585 -20.32 -36.36 -12.22
C ARG A 585 -20.26 -36.55 -10.72
N VAL A 586 -19.28 -35.96 -10.06
CA VAL A 586 -19.18 -35.92 -8.59
C VAL A 586 -20.37 -35.17 -8.02
N ASN A 587 -20.72 -34.03 -8.62
CA ASN A 587 -21.88 -33.24 -8.26
C ASN A 587 -23.19 -34.04 -8.40
N GLU A 588 -23.39 -34.71 -9.54
CA GLU A 588 -24.57 -35.58 -9.78
C GLU A 588 -24.63 -36.70 -8.73
N ALA A 589 -23.52 -37.33 -8.39
CA ALA A 589 -23.49 -38.44 -7.44
C ALA A 589 -23.89 -38.01 -6.04
N ILE A 590 -23.39 -36.87 -5.57
CA ILE A 590 -23.70 -36.34 -4.23
C ILE A 590 -25.15 -35.82 -4.16
N THR A 591 -25.62 -35.14 -5.19
CA THR A 591 -27.02 -34.68 -5.28
C THR A 591 -28.03 -35.82 -5.31
N LEU A 592 -27.62 -37.01 -5.76
CA LEU A 592 -28.45 -38.21 -5.73
C LEU A 592 -28.52 -38.87 -4.34
N GLU A 593 -27.47 -38.73 -3.52
CA GLU A 593 -27.43 -39.26 -2.14
C GLU A 593 -28.13 -38.35 -1.13
N ASP A 594 -28.00 -37.01 -1.29
CA ASP A 594 -28.66 -36.04 -0.44
C ASP A 594 -29.29 -34.91 -1.27
N SER A 595 -30.63 -34.93 -1.35
CA SER A 595 -31.40 -33.99 -2.14
C SER A 595 -31.37 -32.53 -1.59
N GLU A 596 -30.88 -32.31 -0.38
CA GLU A 596 -30.75 -31.01 0.26
C GLU A 596 -29.32 -30.47 0.21
N ALA A 597 -28.32 -31.27 -0.20
CA ALA A 597 -26.94 -30.84 -0.36
C ALA A 597 -26.77 -30.10 -1.71
N SER A 598 -26.18 -28.94 -1.67
CA SER A 598 -25.76 -28.23 -2.86
C SER A 598 -24.24 -28.22 -2.98
N ILE A 599 -23.72 -28.67 -4.13
CA ILE A 599 -22.29 -28.64 -4.44
C ILE A 599 -22.02 -27.55 -5.43
N LEU A 600 -21.00 -26.78 -5.14
CA LEU A 600 -20.46 -25.79 -6.05
C LEU A 600 -19.00 -26.13 -6.35
N ILE A 601 -18.67 -26.22 -7.62
CA ILE A 601 -17.31 -26.41 -8.10
C ILE A 601 -16.88 -25.11 -8.73
N ALA A 602 -15.91 -24.46 -8.11
CA ALA A 602 -15.31 -23.26 -8.68
C ALA A 602 -14.23 -23.64 -9.69
N PRO A 603 -14.26 -23.09 -10.93
CA PRO A 603 -13.22 -23.33 -11.90
C PRO A 603 -11.85 -22.87 -11.34
N ALA A 604 -10.82 -23.63 -11.71
CA ALA A 604 -9.48 -23.41 -11.24
C ALA A 604 -8.95 -22.04 -11.69
N LYS A 605 -8.47 -21.24 -10.75
CA LYS A 605 -7.81 -19.98 -11.06
C LYS A 605 -6.39 -20.27 -11.54
N VAL A 606 -6.11 -19.99 -12.82
CA VAL A 606 -4.74 -20.03 -13.34
C VAL A 606 -4.03 -18.74 -12.93
N VAL A 607 -3.10 -18.85 -12.01
CA VAL A 607 -2.22 -17.73 -11.65
C VAL A 607 -1.06 -17.70 -12.63
N ASN A 608 -1.05 -16.73 -13.53
CA ASN A 608 0.04 -16.53 -14.51
C ASN A 608 1.23 -15.85 -13.85
N SER A 609 2.10 -16.63 -13.21
CA SER A 609 3.26 -16.15 -12.46
C SER A 609 4.36 -15.53 -13.33
N GLU A 610 4.55 -16.03 -14.57
CA GLU A 610 5.56 -15.47 -15.49
C GLU A 610 5.31 -14.01 -15.85
N HIS A 611 4.07 -13.64 -16.02
CA HIS A 611 3.71 -12.24 -16.32
C HIS A 611 3.99 -11.32 -15.14
N ASP A 612 3.77 -11.80 -13.94
CA ASP A 612 4.01 -11.04 -12.71
C ASP A 612 5.49 -10.81 -12.46
N VAL A 613 6.37 -11.78 -12.66
CA VAL A 613 7.81 -11.62 -12.47
C VAL A 613 8.42 -10.61 -13.44
N ARG A 614 8.05 -10.66 -14.72
CA ARG A 614 8.52 -9.68 -15.72
C ARG A 614 8.07 -8.27 -15.38
N TYR A 615 6.81 -8.12 -14.98
CA TYR A 615 6.26 -6.86 -14.52
C TYR A 615 6.99 -6.35 -13.26
N LEU A 616 7.23 -7.22 -12.28
CA LEU A 616 7.94 -6.91 -11.05
C LEU A 616 9.36 -6.37 -11.33
N LEU A 617 10.12 -7.04 -12.20
CA LEU A 617 11.45 -6.59 -12.62
C LEU A 617 11.43 -5.28 -13.42
N LEU A 618 10.40 -5.07 -14.22
CA LEU A 618 10.19 -3.82 -14.94
C LEU A 618 10.00 -2.66 -13.98
N VAL A 619 9.18 -2.82 -12.93
CA VAL A 619 8.96 -1.79 -11.89
C VAL A 619 10.26 -1.42 -11.19
N VAL A 620 11.08 -2.42 -10.82
CA VAL A 620 12.41 -2.19 -10.22
C VAL A 620 13.34 -1.46 -11.20
N GLY A 621 13.41 -1.91 -12.44
CA GLY A 621 14.23 -1.28 -13.49
C GLY A 621 13.84 0.18 -13.74
N LEU A 622 12.54 0.46 -13.82
CA LEU A 622 12.03 1.83 -13.94
C LEU A 622 12.35 2.67 -12.71
N SER A 623 12.26 2.12 -11.50
CA SER A 623 12.62 2.83 -10.28
C SER A 623 14.10 3.26 -10.27
N VAL A 624 15.00 2.39 -10.73
CA VAL A 624 16.43 2.73 -10.93
C VAL A 624 16.59 3.82 -12.01
N ALA A 625 15.84 3.75 -13.11
CA ALA A 625 15.89 4.73 -14.18
C ALA A 625 15.43 6.12 -13.71
N PHE A 626 14.34 6.20 -12.96
CA PHE A 626 13.83 7.47 -12.41
C PHE A 626 14.73 8.04 -11.32
N ALA A 627 15.28 7.21 -10.44
CA ALA A 627 16.32 7.64 -9.52
C ALA A 627 17.54 8.19 -10.28
N SER A 628 17.94 7.54 -11.37
CA SER A 628 19.01 8.03 -12.26
C SER A 628 18.68 9.40 -12.85
N ALA A 629 17.46 9.61 -13.31
CA ALA A 629 17.00 10.90 -13.83
C ALA A 629 17.08 12.02 -12.76
N PHE A 630 16.75 11.71 -11.51
CA PHE A 630 16.97 12.65 -10.39
C PHE A 630 18.46 13.05 -10.28
N PHE A 631 19.39 12.08 -10.35
CA PHE A 631 20.82 12.37 -10.30
C PHE A 631 21.30 13.19 -11.49
N LEU A 632 20.72 13.01 -12.69
CA LEU A 632 20.98 13.83 -13.86
C LEU A 632 20.63 15.30 -13.61
N LEU A 633 19.44 15.55 -13.11
CA LEU A 633 18.92 16.89 -12.87
C LEU A 633 19.66 17.60 -11.73
N ARG A 634 20.01 16.87 -10.68
CA ARG A 634 20.56 17.44 -9.44
C ARG A 634 22.10 17.55 -9.44
N TYR A 635 22.79 16.52 -9.94
CA TYR A 635 24.26 16.37 -9.86
C TYR A 635 24.94 16.38 -11.22
N GLY A 636 24.20 16.21 -12.30
CA GLY A 636 24.68 16.25 -13.69
C GLY A 636 25.06 14.89 -14.27
N ILE A 637 25.43 14.91 -15.56
CA ILE A 637 25.58 13.71 -16.39
C ILE A 637 26.60 12.68 -15.88
N TYR A 638 27.71 13.12 -15.28
CA TYR A 638 28.75 12.21 -14.80
C TYR A 638 28.26 11.37 -13.61
N VAL A 639 27.51 11.99 -12.69
CA VAL A 639 26.91 11.33 -11.54
C VAL A 639 25.76 10.44 -11.97
N PHE A 640 24.96 10.89 -12.93
CA PHE A 640 23.89 10.10 -13.56
C PHE A 640 24.43 8.78 -14.14
N LEU A 641 25.48 8.85 -15.01
CA LEU A 641 26.07 7.64 -15.59
C LEU A 641 26.64 6.71 -14.53
N THR A 642 27.24 7.29 -13.47
CA THR A 642 27.80 6.51 -12.38
C THR A 642 26.68 5.81 -11.58
N TYR A 643 25.58 6.51 -11.30
CA TYR A 643 24.46 5.92 -10.58
C TYR A 643 23.73 4.87 -11.41
N LEU A 644 23.42 5.16 -12.68
CA LEU A 644 22.75 4.22 -13.57
C LEU A 644 23.51 2.89 -13.67
N LEU A 645 24.82 2.96 -13.88
CA LEU A 645 25.65 1.75 -13.93
C LEU A 645 25.73 1.07 -12.57
N SER A 646 25.92 1.82 -11.48
CA SER A 646 25.99 1.25 -10.13
C SER A 646 24.69 0.59 -9.70
N GLY A 647 23.55 1.24 -9.94
CA GLY A 647 22.22 0.73 -9.60
C GLY A 647 21.87 -0.56 -10.35
N THR A 648 22.15 -0.60 -11.65
CA THR A 648 21.93 -1.81 -12.46
C THR A 648 22.80 -2.97 -12.00
N ILE A 649 24.09 -2.71 -11.72
CA ILE A 649 25.01 -3.76 -11.22
C ILE A 649 24.58 -4.25 -9.84
N ILE A 650 24.20 -3.36 -8.92
CA ILE A 650 23.75 -3.75 -7.57
C ILE A 650 22.50 -4.62 -7.67
N GLY A 651 21.50 -4.23 -8.48
CA GLY A 651 20.31 -5.03 -8.72
C GLY A 651 20.64 -6.41 -9.29
N ALA A 652 21.41 -6.44 -10.39
CA ALA A 652 21.82 -7.67 -11.04
C ALA A 652 22.63 -8.60 -10.12
N THR A 653 23.57 -8.05 -9.33
CA THR A 653 24.38 -8.82 -8.39
C THR A 653 23.53 -9.36 -7.24
N SER A 654 22.58 -8.59 -6.74
CA SER A 654 21.69 -9.02 -5.65
C SER A 654 20.81 -10.18 -6.10
N ILE A 655 20.18 -10.08 -7.26
CA ILE A 655 19.35 -11.15 -7.85
C ILE A 655 20.22 -12.35 -8.19
N GLY A 656 21.37 -12.15 -8.83
CA GLY A 656 22.25 -13.25 -9.23
C GLY A 656 22.77 -14.04 -8.04
N LEU A 657 23.17 -13.38 -6.94
CA LEU A 657 23.61 -14.08 -5.73
C LEU A 657 22.43 -14.75 -5.00
N PHE A 658 21.26 -14.12 -4.97
CA PHE A 658 20.05 -14.69 -4.40
C PHE A 658 19.67 -16.01 -5.11
N SER A 659 19.66 -15.99 -6.44
CA SER A 659 19.41 -17.16 -7.28
C SER A 659 20.49 -18.23 -7.14
N ALA A 660 21.79 -17.83 -7.08
CA ALA A 660 22.89 -18.78 -6.89
C ALA A 660 22.87 -19.49 -5.55
N LEU A 661 22.28 -18.88 -4.51
CA LEU A 661 22.04 -19.49 -3.20
C LEU A 661 20.80 -20.38 -3.19
N MET A 662 20.13 -20.55 -4.33
CA MET A 662 18.89 -21.33 -4.47
C MET A 662 17.80 -20.93 -3.46
N LEU A 663 17.73 -19.63 -3.15
CA LEU A 663 16.70 -19.11 -2.27
C LEU A 663 15.35 -19.05 -2.99
N PRO A 664 14.24 -19.40 -2.33
CA PRO A 664 12.92 -19.41 -2.95
C PRO A 664 12.51 -17.99 -3.35
N MET A 665 12.16 -17.79 -4.61
CA MET A 665 11.70 -16.51 -5.10
C MET A 665 10.20 -16.37 -4.86
N THR A 666 9.83 -15.38 -4.10
CA THR A 666 8.44 -15.02 -3.83
C THR A 666 8.14 -13.64 -4.43
N PRO A 667 6.89 -13.28 -4.69
CA PRO A 667 6.52 -11.92 -5.13
C PRO A 667 7.03 -10.83 -4.18
N PHE A 668 7.18 -11.14 -2.90
CA PHE A 668 7.68 -10.21 -1.88
C PHE A 668 9.15 -9.79 -2.07
N VAL A 669 9.95 -10.55 -2.83
CA VAL A 669 11.36 -10.21 -3.15
C VAL A 669 11.49 -8.85 -3.83
N VAL A 670 10.45 -8.43 -4.56
CA VAL A 670 10.42 -7.13 -5.23
C VAL A 670 10.48 -5.97 -4.25
N PHE A 671 9.83 -6.09 -3.10
CA PHE A 671 9.89 -5.05 -2.05
C PHE A 671 11.30 -4.91 -1.51
N GLY A 672 12.03 -6.02 -1.37
CA GLY A 672 13.46 -6.00 -1.04
C GLY A 672 14.30 -5.28 -2.09
N LEU A 673 14.07 -5.52 -3.37
CA LEU A 673 14.78 -4.85 -4.48
C LEU A 673 14.47 -3.34 -4.55
N LEU A 674 13.22 -2.95 -4.35
CA LEU A 674 12.81 -1.54 -4.27
C LEU A 674 13.46 -0.84 -3.05
N ALA A 675 13.50 -1.51 -1.92
CA ALA A 675 14.15 -1.03 -0.71
C ALA A 675 15.68 -0.88 -0.92
N ILE A 676 16.34 -1.84 -1.59
CA ILE A 676 17.76 -1.73 -2.00
C ILE A 676 17.96 -0.48 -2.85
N THR A 677 17.11 -0.26 -3.85
CA THR A 677 17.19 0.91 -4.73
C THR A 677 17.08 2.21 -3.93
N ALA A 678 16.16 2.29 -2.98
CA ALA A 678 15.98 3.46 -2.12
C ALA A 678 17.21 3.69 -1.21
N ILE A 679 17.65 2.65 -0.48
CA ILE A 679 18.76 2.76 0.49
C ILE A 679 20.09 3.06 -0.21
N THR A 680 20.36 2.39 -1.33
CA THR A 680 21.58 2.65 -2.11
C THR A 680 21.61 4.05 -2.73
N SER A 681 20.44 4.58 -3.13
CA SER A 681 20.29 5.98 -3.57
C SER A 681 20.65 6.96 -2.45
N ILE A 682 20.20 6.71 -1.23
CA ILE A 682 20.52 7.54 -0.05
C ILE A 682 22.03 7.54 0.21
N ILE A 683 22.68 6.38 0.15
CA ILE A 683 24.14 6.24 0.32
C ILE A 683 24.88 7.01 -0.80
N PHE A 684 24.37 6.92 -2.02
CA PHE A 684 24.94 7.60 -3.17
C PHE A 684 24.85 9.12 -3.05
N VAL A 685 23.71 9.64 -2.54
CA VAL A 685 23.55 11.06 -2.22
C VAL A 685 24.59 11.49 -1.17
N ALA A 686 24.83 10.67 -0.12
CA ALA A 686 25.81 11.02 0.92
C ALA A 686 27.22 11.24 0.37
N LEU A 687 27.64 10.39 -0.57
CA LEU A 687 28.93 10.49 -1.22
C LEU A 687 29.02 11.73 -2.13
N PHE A 688 28.03 11.92 -3.00
CA PHE A 688 28.10 12.93 -4.06
C PHE A 688 27.70 14.35 -3.59
N ASP A 689 26.84 14.48 -2.56
CA ASP A 689 26.55 15.79 -1.95
C ASP A 689 27.81 16.34 -1.27
N ARG A 690 28.54 15.49 -0.54
CA ARG A 690 29.79 15.89 0.08
C ARG A 690 30.88 16.24 -0.97
N ASN A 691 30.98 15.44 -2.03
CA ASN A 691 31.87 15.74 -3.14
C ASN A 691 31.55 17.08 -3.83
N ARG A 692 30.27 17.39 -3.95
CA ARG A 692 29.79 18.68 -4.48
C ARG A 692 30.13 19.85 -3.54
N GLU A 693 30.00 19.67 -2.23
CA GLU A 693 30.42 20.67 -1.24
C GLU A 693 31.93 20.93 -1.32
N ASN A 694 32.75 19.89 -1.34
CA ASN A 694 34.20 19.98 -1.42
C ASN A 694 34.68 20.61 -2.75
N ASN A 695 34.06 20.21 -3.87
CA ASN A 695 34.37 20.81 -5.17
C ASN A 695 34.04 22.32 -5.26
N LYS A 696 33.03 22.81 -4.55
CA LYS A 696 32.71 24.23 -4.45
C LYS A 696 33.78 25.02 -3.70
N LEU A 697 34.40 24.39 -2.70
CA LEU A 697 35.49 25.00 -1.93
C LEU A 697 36.78 25.12 -2.75
N LEU A 698 37.04 24.22 -3.68
CA LEU A 698 38.23 24.23 -4.55
C LEU A 698 38.14 25.22 -5.72
N GLY A 699 37.00 25.87 -5.95
CA GLY A 699 36.82 26.93 -6.93
C GLY A 699 36.47 26.44 -8.35
N LYS A 700 36.61 27.33 -9.37
CA LYS A 700 36.12 27.07 -10.74
C LYS A 700 37.04 26.18 -11.59
N LYS A 701 38.36 26.18 -11.34
CA LYS A 701 39.35 25.40 -12.09
C LYS A 701 39.96 24.32 -11.18
N ILE A 702 39.29 23.16 -11.10
CA ILE A 702 39.76 22.05 -10.29
C ILE A 702 40.64 21.16 -11.16
N THR A 703 41.88 20.94 -10.72
CA THR A 703 42.81 19.96 -11.32
C THR A 703 42.31 18.53 -11.07
N PHE A 704 42.80 17.55 -11.82
CA PHE A 704 42.45 16.13 -11.62
C PHE A 704 42.84 15.68 -10.21
N GLU A 705 44.01 16.08 -9.72
CA GLU A 705 44.45 15.76 -8.35
C GLU A 705 43.55 16.38 -7.28
N GLY A 706 43.08 17.61 -7.46
CA GLY A 706 42.12 18.25 -6.57
C GLY A 706 40.77 17.51 -6.54
N ARG A 707 40.34 16.93 -7.67
CA ARG A 707 39.13 16.10 -7.75
C ARG A 707 39.27 14.77 -7.00
N VAL A 708 40.45 14.14 -7.14
CA VAL A 708 40.75 12.90 -6.41
C VAL A 708 40.77 13.18 -4.92
N SER A 709 41.41 14.24 -4.46
CA SER A 709 41.41 14.65 -3.05
C SER A 709 40.01 14.96 -2.53
N SER A 710 39.21 15.72 -3.30
CA SER A 710 37.82 16.01 -2.96
C SER A 710 36.97 14.76 -2.82
N MET A 711 37.13 13.76 -3.70
CA MET A 711 36.42 12.49 -3.64
C MET A 711 36.86 11.65 -2.45
N GLU A 712 38.15 11.63 -2.11
CA GLU A 712 38.66 10.90 -0.95
C GLU A 712 38.14 11.46 0.38
N GLU A 713 38.11 12.78 0.50
CA GLU A 713 37.54 13.45 1.66
C GLU A 713 36.04 13.18 1.77
N SER A 714 35.36 13.15 0.63
CA SER A 714 33.93 12.81 0.59
C SER A 714 33.69 11.37 1.00
N LEU A 715 34.55 10.46 0.57
CA LEU A 715 34.49 9.06 0.95
C LEU A 715 34.78 8.85 2.43
N ALA A 716 35.76 9.57 3.00
CA ALA A 716 36.07 9.51 4.41
C ALA A 716 34.89 9.95 5.30
N PHE A 717 34.07 10.86 4.80
CA PHE A 717 32.80 11.24 5.46
C PHE A 717 31.68 10.23 5.21
N ALA A 718 31.50 9.77 3.97
CA ALA A 718 30.38 8.89 3.61
C ALA A 718 30.53 7.48 4.17
N LEU A 719 31.76 6.92 4.24
CA LEU A 719 32.03 5.54 4.63
C LEU A 719 31.45 5.16 5.99
N PRO A 720 31.76 5.84 7.11
CA PRO A 720 31.24 5.44 8.43
C PRO A 720 29.73 5.58 8.51
N ASN A 721 29.17 6.59 7.85
CA ASN A 721 27.72 6.83 7.84
C ASN A 721 26.99 5.77 7.00
N SER A 722 27.54 5.39 5.86
CA SER A 722 26.99 4.33 5.00
C SER A 722 27.04 2.96 5.67
N ILE A 723 28.13 2.65 6.38
CA ILE A 723 28.25 1.42 7.16
C ILE A 723 27.22 1.39 8.29
N ALA A 724 26.97 2.51 8.95
CA ALA A 724 25.96 2.58 10.01
C ALA A 724 24.54 2.37 9.43
N LEU A 725 24.23 2.95 8.26
CA LEU A 725 22.95 2.73 7.59
C LEU A 725 22.78 1.26 7.16
N ALA A 726 23.81 0.69 6.54
CA ALA A 726 23.81 -0.72 6.16
C ALA A 726 23.67 -1.64 7.38
N GLY A 727 24.34 -1.31 8.48
CA GLY A 727 24.23 -2.04 9.75
C GLY A 727 22.83 -1.99 10.34
N ASN A 728 22.18 -0.81 10.35
CA ASN A 728 20.81 -0.67 10.82
C ASN A 728 19.83 -1.45 9.92
N THR A 729 20.05 -1.44 8.60
CA THR A 729 19.24 -2.23 7.66
C THR A 729 19.39 -3.73 7.91
N LEU A 730 20.63 -4.18 8.10
CA LEU A 730 20.94 -5.59 8.39
C LEU A 730 20.29 -6.04 9.71
N VAL A 731 20.40 -5.22 10.76
CA VAL A 731 19.74 -5.51 12.04
C VAL A 731 18.23 -5.58 11.88
N GLY A 732 17.61 -4.62 11.15
CA GLY A 732 16.17 -4.62 10.87
C GLY A 732 15.73 -5.86 10.11
N SER A 733 16.46 -6.26 9.07
CA SER A 733 16.18 -7.46 8.29
C SER A 733 16.25 -8.73 9.14
N ILE A 734 17.33 -8.88 9.92
CA ILE A 734 17.51 -10.04 10.82
C ILE A 734 16.38 -10.11 11.85
N LEU A 735 15.98 -8.99 12.43
CA LEU A 735 14.89 -8.97 13.42
C LEU A 735 13.58 -9.44 12.81
N VAL A 736 13.21 -8.98 11.61
CA VAL A 736 11.98 -9.44 10.96
C VAL A 736 12.08 -10.93 10.64
N ILE A 737 13.20 -11.40 10.10
CA ILE A 737 13.42 -12.82 9.81
C ILE A 737 13.26 -13.69 11.07
N LEU A 738 13.88 -13.28 12.19
CA LEU A 738 13.84 -14.02 13.45
C LEU A 738 12.45 -13.99 14.11
N CYS A 739 11.74 -12.86 14.01
CA CYS A 739 10.43 -12.72 14.63
C CYS A 739 9.34 -13.46 13.85
N THR A 740 9.41 -13.47 12.51
CA THR A 740 8.33 -14.03 11.69
C THR A 740 8.53 -15.48 11.33
N SER A 741 9.79 -15.93 11.15
CA SER A 741 10.18 -17.31 10.77
C SER A 741 9.48 -17.87 9.52
N ILE A 742 8.93 -17.01 8.65
CA ILE A 742 8.18 -17.40 7.46
C ILE A 742 9.08 -17.31 6.22
N SER A 743 9.14 -18.40 5.45
CA SER A 743 10.02 -18.53 4.29
C SER A 743 9.80 -17.45 3.23
N SER A 744 8.55 -17.08 2.97
CA SER A 744 8.19 -16.10 1.96
C SER A 744 8.62 -14.66 2.34
N LEU A 745 8.40 -14.23 3.58
CA LEU A 745 8.92 -12.96 4.11
C LEU A 745 10.43 -12.97 4.24
N MET A 746 11.02 -14.08 4.70
CA MET A 746 12.45 -14.27 4.83
C MET A 746 13.18 -13.97 3.51
N SER A 747 12.64 -14.40 2.37
CA SER A 747 13.22 -14.15 1.04
C SER A 747 13.39 -12.68 0.75
N SER A 748 12.39 -11.83 1.05
CA SER A 748 12.45 -10.39 0.82
C SER A 748 13.47 -9.67 1.69
N TYR A 749 13.64 -10.08 2.93
CA TYR A 749 14.62 -9.49 3.85
C TYR A 749 16.03 -10.04 3.63
N LEU A 750 16.18 -11.27 3.16
CA LEU A 750 17.48 -11.81 2.73
C LEU A 750 18.03 -11.08 1.52
N ILE A 751 17.20 -10.87 0.48
CA ILE A 751 17.66 -10.10 -0.69
C ILE A 751 18.00 -8.66 -0.30
N LEU A 752 17.22 -8.03 0.58
CA LEU A 752 17.52 -6.71 1.12
C LEU A 752 18.88 -6.69 1.81
N THR A 753 19.16 -7.66 2.67
CA THR A 753 20.43 -7.78 3.39
C THR A 753 21.61 -7.92 2.43
N ILE A 754 21.51 -8.87 1.49
CA ILE A 754 22.52 -9.11 0.46
C ILE A 754 22.77 -7.84 -0.37
N GLY A 755 21.68 -7.24 -0.87
CA GLY A 755 21.76 -6.09 -1.76
C GLY A 755 22.30 -4.83 -1.08
N VAL A 756 21.96 -4.58 0.18
CA VAL A 756 22.47 -3.41 0.91
C VAL A 756 23.95 -3.57 1.28
N VAL A 757 24.37 -4.77 1.68
CA VAL A 757 25.79 -5.03 1.97
C VAL A 757 26.63 -4.89 0.70
N LEU A 758 26.25 -5.58 -0.37
CA LEU A 758 26.92 -5.50 -1.68
C LEU A 758 26.87 -4.09 -2.26
N GLY A 759 25.67 -3.45 -2.20
CA GLY A 759 25.47 -2.10 -2.70
C GLY A 759 26.33 -1.09 -1.99
N THR A 760 26.43 -1.16 -0.67
CA THR A 760 27.31 -0.29 0.12
C THR A 760 28.76 -0.49 -0.24
N ALA A 761 29.22 -1.75 -0.32
CA ALA A 761 30.60 -2.07 -0.72
C ALA A 761 30.89 -1.57 -2.13
N TYR A 762 29.97 -1.75 -3.05
CA TYR A 762 30.12 -1.33 -4.45
C TYR A 762 30.14 0.19 -4.60
N ILE A 763 29.23 0.91 -3.93
CA ILE A 763 29.20 2.38 -3.96
C ILE A 763 30.47 2.97 -3.37
N ILE A 764 31.02 2.39 -2.33
CA ILE A 764 32.25 2.88 -1.68
C ILE A 764 33.50 2.58 -2.53
N ALA A 765 33.59 1.39 -3.09
CA ALA A 765 34.80 0.96 -3.83
C ALA A 765 34.80 1.41 -5.29
N PHE A 766 33.72 1.11 -6.02
CA PHE A 766 33.65 1.28 -7.47
C PHE A 766 33.16 2.67 -7.89
N ALA A 767 32.06 3.18 -7.32
CA ALA A 767 31.45 4.41 -7.83
C ALA A 767 32.40 5.62 -7.86
N PRO A 768 33.27 5.88 -6.86
CA PRO A 768 34.25 6.97 -6.91
C PRO A 768 35.24 6.81 -8.06
N SER A 769 35.71 5.59 -8.29
CA SER A 769 36.69 5.26 -9.32
C SER A 769 36.10 5.43 -10.73
N PHE A 770 34.89 4.94 -10.92
CA PHE A 770 34.18 5.07 -12.17
C PHE A 770 33.81 6.54 -12.49
N TYR A 771 33.31 7.28 -11.48
CA TYR A 771 33.07 8.72 -11.65
C TYR A 771 34.31 9.50 -12.08
N LEU A 772 35.45 9.23 -11.47
CA LEU A 772 36.71 9.89 -11.85
C LEU A 772 37.16 9.48 -13.28
N PHE A 773 36.97 8.22 -13.63
CA PHE A 773 37.23 7.70 -14.99
C PHE A 773 36.36 8.38 -16.05
N VAL A 774 35.03 8.38 -15.84
CA VAL A 774 34.06 9.00 -16.77
C VAL A 774 34.38 10.48 -16.95
N ARG A 775 34.73 11.19 -15.90
CA ARG A 775 35.02 12.61 -15.93
C ARG A 775 36.38 12.94 -16.55
N ALA A 776 37.32 12.00 -16.55
CA ALA A 776 38.61 12.16 -17.20
C ALA A 776 38.52 11.95 -18.72
N HIS A 777 37.68 11.00 -19.20
CA HIS A 777 37.65 10.57 -20.61
C HIS A 777 36.47 11.17 -21.37
N ILE A 778 35.34 11.45 -20.73
CA ILE A 778 34.15 12.00 -21.38
C ILE A 778 34.14 13.53 -21.21
N LYS A 779 34.51 14.25 -22.27
CA LYS A 779 34.41 15.73 -22.33
C LYS A 779 32.98 16.09 -22.75
N TYR A 780 32.07 16.24 -21.80
CA TYR A 780 30.72 16.71 -22.05
C TYR A 780 30.65 18.24 -21.93
N LYS A 781 30.16 18.91 -22.97
CA LYS A 781 29.85 20.33 -22.95
C LYS A 781 28.55 20.48 -22.15
N SER A 782 28.61 20.97 -20.92
CA SER A 782 27.44 21.10 -20.07
C SER A 782 26.31 21.83 -20.79
N ILE A 783 25.17 21.19 -20.95
CA ILE A 783 23.91 21.89 -21.28
C ILE A 783 23.59 22.77 -20.08
N ASP A 784 23.72 24.05 -20.26
CA ASP A 784 23.47 25.02 -19.20
C ASP A 784 21.94 25.19 -19.03
N PHE A 785 21.34 24.28 -18.26
CA PHE A 785 19.93 24.34 -17.92
C PHE A 785 19.55 25.66 -17.21
N SER A 786 20.54 26.37 -16.67
CA SER A 786 20.29 27.71 -16.09
C SER A 786 19.81 28.71 -17.12
N LYS A 787 20.11 28.50 -18.42
CA LYS A 787 19.62 29.34 -19.51
C LYS A 787 18.12 29.12 -19.79
N LEU A 788 17.60 27.91 -19.59
CA LEU A 788 16.17 27.62 -19.72
C LEU A 788 15.37 28.30 -18.60
N PHE A 789 15.92 28.36 -17.40
CA PHE A 789 15.29 29.01 -16.24
C PHE A 789 15.61 30.53 -16.09
N LYS A 790 16.49 31.09 -16.91
CA LYS A 790 16.75 32.55 -16.91
C LYS A 790 15.52 33.38 -17.26
N LYS A 791 14.55 32.81 -17.99
CA LYS A 791 13.27 33.47 -18.32
C LYS A 791 12.37 33.67 -17.09
N PHE A 792 12.55 32.90 -16.01
CA PHE A 792 11.77 33.00 -14.77
C PHE A 792 12.44 33.77 -13.64
N LYS A 793 13.69 34.20 -13.80
CA LYS A 793 14.31 35.07 -12.80
C LYS A 793 13.82 36.53 -13.03
N ARG A 794 12.89 36.97 -12.20
CA ARG A 794 12.60 38.41 -12.02
C ARG A 794 13.93 39.11 -11.81
N LYS A 795 14.18 40.17 -12.63
CA LYS A 795 15.32 41.06 -12.46
C LYS A 795 15.31 41.56 -10.99
N LYS A 796 16.21 41.04 -10.16
CA LYS A 796 16.52 41.71 -8.91
C LYS A 796 17.09 43.09 -9.29
N LYS A 797 16.44 44.14 -8.86
CA LYS A 797 17.00 45.50 -8.92
C LYS A 797 18.40 45.41 -8.30
N ALA A 798 19.38 45.84 -9.06
CA ALA A 798 20.73 45.99 -8.53
C ALA A 798 20.63 46.98 -7.34
N VAL A 799 20.96 46.49 -6.14
CA VAL A 799 21.18 47.38 -5.02
C VAL A 799 22.47 48.10 -5.35
N VAL A 800 22.37 49.41 -5.58
CA VAL A 800 23.54 50.26 -5.71
C VAL A 800 24.22 50.26 -4.37
N VAL A 801 25.33 49.54 -4.28
CA VAL A 801 26.23 49.55 -3.11
C VAL A 801 26.88 50.92 -3.11
N ASN A 802 26.59 51.70 -2.10
CA ASN A 802 27.24 53.00 -1.90
C ASN A 802 28.73 52.71 -1.52
N GLU A 803 29.68 53.12 -2.35
CA GLU A 803 31.10 52.87 -2.18
C GLU A 803 31.75 53.60 -0.95
N ASN A 804 30.95 54.31 -0.17
CA ASN A 804 31.42 55.12 0.96
C ASN A 804 31.12 54.50 2.34
N GLU A 805 30.67 53.25 2.42
CA GLU A 805 30.61 52.57 3.75
C GLU A 805 31.96 51.85 4.04
N PRO A 806 32.54 52.05 5.23
CA PRO A 806 33.80 51.40 5.58
C PRO A 806 33.60 49.89 5.56
N HIS A 807 34.37 49.19 4.74
CA HIS A 807 34.42 47.73 4.73
C HIS A 807 34.91 47.25 6.11
N GLU A 808 34.02 46.62 6.86
CA GLU A 808 34.43 45.91 8.07
C GLU A 808 35.37 44.77 7.63
N THR A 809 36.63 44.94 7.96
CA THR A 809 37.63 43.87 7.84
C THR A 809 37.25 42.79 8.87
N ILE A 810 36.66 41.68 8.39
CA ILE A 810 36.41 40.50 9.22
C ILE A 810 37.76 39.88 9.55
N VAL A 811 38.35 40.28 10.67
CA VAL A 811 39.48 39.56 11.28
C VAL A 811 38.91 38.34 11.98
N MET A 812 39.17 37.15 11.39
CA MET A 812 38.77 35.87 12.00
C MET A 812 39.28 35.81 13.43
N GLY A 813 38.35 35.76 14.39
CA GLY A 813 38.64 35.59 15.82
C GLY A 813 38.32 36.77 16.74
N LEU A 814 38.08 37.99 16.23
CA LEU A 814 37.82 39.15 17.09
C LEU A 814 36.32 39.46 17.33
N ASN A 815 35.42 38.94 16.47
CA ASN A 815 33.98 39.22 16.62
C ASN A 815 33.17 38.10 17.30
N ASP A 816 33.82 37.08 17.84
CA ASP A 816 33.12 35.99 18.53
C ASP A 816 32.90 36.27 20.04
N PHE A 817 33.22 37.47 20.56
CA PHE A 817 33.08 37.86 21.97
C PHE A 817 31.91 38.82 22.26
N ARG A 818 30.87 38.82 21.42
CA ARG A 818 29.64 39.54 21.75
C ARG A 818 28.42 38.62 21.80
#